data_a3dd66a507ac7a6f0f1a3653eb08cce5
#
_entry.id   a3dd66a507ac7a6f0f1a3653eb08cce5
#
_cell.length_a   1.000
_cell.length_b   1.000
_cell.length_c   1.000
_cell.angle_alpha   90.00
_cell.angle_beta   90.00
_cell.angle_gamma   90.00
#
_symmetry.space_group_name_H-M   'P 1'
#
loop_
_entity.id
_entity.type
_entity.pdbx_description
1 polymer ?
#
loop_
_entity_poly.entity_id
_entity_poly.type
_entity_poly.pdbx_seq_one_letter_code
_entity_poly.pdbx_strand_id
1 'polypeptide(L)'
;MTSGTPGTSGASGASGASEASGTSGASPPSGASPGSEVTGGAAGSASTSPVRPGAATTERTNRGVLVSISALLLGLLLAALDQTIVSTALPTIVSDLGGLEHLSWVVTAYLLASTAATPLWGKLGDQYGRKRLFQTAIVIFLVGSALCGMAQSMPQLIGFRALQGLGGGGLIVLSMAIVGDIVPPRERGKYQGLFGAVFGATSVLGPLLGGLFTEHLSWRWVFYVNLPVGIVALVVIATVLRVPVGAARHVIDYLGTFLIASVATCLVLVASLGGTTWGWGSPQIIALAVLGVVLAACFVAVERRAAEPVLPLKLFRIRTFTLSAVISFVVGFAMFGALTYLPTFLQVVHGVSPTMSGVHMLPMVLGMLLASTTSGQLVSRTGRWKVFPIAGTAVTTVGLLLLHQLDEYSSVGETSAYFFVFGVGLGLVMQVLVLIVQNAVPYEDLGVATSGATFFRAIGASFGVAIFGTVFASRLGDKLAAALGGARLPPGVTPATLRADPHGIAELPPALRADALHAFSSSITAVFVYAVPVTLLGFVLAWFLHEDRLRGSVTAPDISETLATNPVQRSSYDEVCRALSLLGSREGRREIYEKITARAGYDLLPAASWLLLRIRKYGRAEPALLAEGRTVPLDVVLAASRQVEERRLVRRQGLELELTDTGLEAADRLVRAREESLAELLGDWWGPDRPTDLAQLVAELNAELCGSDEERPHDGPGSRPHGGAKRRPIGDNL
;
A
#
# COMPACT_ATOMS: atom_id res chain seq x y z
N MET A 1 31.78 -58.88 9.80
CA MET A 1 30.91 -59.95 9.30
C MET A 1 30.15 -59.37 8.14
N THR A 2 30.69 -59.53 7.01
CA THR A 2 30.33 -60.35 5.83
C THR A 2 29.14 -59.74 5.11
N SER A 3 29.33 -59.11 4.03
CA SER A 3 29.48 -59.59 2.63
C SER A 3 28.06 -59.67 2.01
N GLY A 4 27.75 -59.25 0.85
CA GLY A 4 28.45 -59.12 -0.37
C GLY A 4 27.55 -58.60 -1.47
N THR A 5 28.10 -57.91 -2.39
CA THR A 5 27.75 -57.77 -3.79
C THR A 5 27.99 -59.12 -4.51
N PRO A 6 27.67 -59.35 -5.79
CA PRO A 6 27.64 -58.45 -6.93
C PRO A 6 26.64 -58.85 -8.08
N GLY A 7 26.64 -58.09 -9.14
CA GLY A 7 26.89 -58.55 -10.49
C GLY A 7 25.87 -58.08 -11.54
N THR A 8 26.36 -57.30 -12.42
CA THR A 8 26.79 -57.45 -13.82
C THR A 8 25.61 -57.55 -14.79
N SER A 9 25.52 -56.90 -15.82
CA SER A 9 26.25 -56.59 -17.06
C SER A 9 25.16 -56.39 -18.11
N GLY A 10 25.24 -55.67 -19.11
CA GLY A 10 26.12 -55.30 -20.15
C GLY A 10 25.29 -54.64 -21.21
N ALA A 11 25.79 -53.69 -21.78
CA ALA A 11 26.51 -53.62 -23.02
C ALA A 11 25.65 -53.41 -24.28
N SER A 12 25.98 -52.36 -24.94
CA SER A 12 26.39 -52.12 -26.33
C SER A 12 25.21 -51.87 -27.29
N GLY A 13 25.30 -50.99 -28.22
CA GLY A 13 26.23 -50.40 -29.11
C GLY A 13 25.45 -49.40 -29.96
N ALA A 14 26.01 -48.37 -30.26
CA ALA A 14 26.87 -48.03 -31.37
C ALA A 14 26.12 -47.66 -32.65
N SER A 15 26.41 -46.45 -33.03
CA SER A 15 26.86 -45.95 -34.31
C SER A 15 25.84 -45.63 -35.41
N GLY A 16 26.10 -44.50 -36.03
CA GLY A 16 25.86 -44.26 -37.42
C GLY A 16 25.69 -42.79 -37.76
N ALA A 17 26.81 -42.17 -38.07
CA ALA A 17 26.95 -40.89 -38.73
C ALA A 17 26.55 -40.97 -40.21
N SER A 18 26.28 -39.80 -40.81
CA SER A 18 26.73 -39.36 -42.14
C SER A 18 25.76 -38.33 -42.68
N GLU A 19 26.14 -37.04 -42.82
CA GLU A 19 26.64 -36.40 -44.05
C GLU A 19 25.68 -36.56 -45.24
N ALA A 20 25.32 -35.63 -46.07
CA ALA A 20 25.92 -34.40 -46.53
C ALA A 20 24.95 -33.68 -47.51
N SER A 21 25.09 -32.38 -47.59
CA SER A 21 25.28 -31.56 -48.80
C SER A 21 24.27 -31.51 -49.94
N GLY A 22 24.06 -30.28 -50.44
CA GLY A 22 23.88 -29.99 -51.85
C GLY A 22 22.76 -28.94 -52.11
N THR A 23 23.08 -27.73 -52.14
CA THR A 23 23.43 -26.76 -53.19
C THR A 23 22.35 -26.39 -54.18
N SER A 24 22.21 -25.06 -54.33
CA SER A 24 22.02 -24.24 -55.56
C SER A 24 20.65 -24.34 -56.24
N GLY A 25 20.05 -23.29 -56.72
CA GLY A 25 20.51 -22.05 -57.23
C GLY A 25 19.42 -21.47 -58.15
N ALA A 26 19.54 -20.22 -58.40
CA ALA A 26 19.15 -19.51 -59.61
C ALA A 26 17.82 -18.79 -59.67
N SER A 27 17.91 -17.47 -59.67
CA SER A 27 17.11 -16.47 -60.40
C SER A 27 17.64 -16.32 -61.83
N PRO A 28 17.17 -15.42 -62.69
CA PRO A 28 15.91 -14.88 -63.14
C PRO A 28 15.65 -15.12 -64.65
N PRO A 29 14.88 -14.42 -65.48
CA PRO A 29 15.04 -13.03 -65.90
C PRO A 29 13.81 -12.21 -66.28
N SER A 30 13.98 -10.95 -66.20
CA SER A 30 13.64 -9.76 -67.02
C SER A 30 12.89 -9.88 -68.35
N GLY A 31 12.07 -8.85 -68.64
CA GLY A 31 11.56 -8.45 -69.94
C GLY A 31 10.56 -7.33 -69.83
N ALA A 32 10.99 -6.11 -69.92
CA ALA A 32 10.95 -5.12 -70.98
C ALA A 32 9.58 -4.41 -71.18
N SER A 33 9.66 -3.09 -70.98
CA SER A 33 8.74 -1.99 -71.41
C SER A 33 8.64 -1.91 -72.97
N PRO A 34 7.83 -1.02 -73.61
CA PRO A 34 7.55 0.36 -73.23
C PRO A 34 6.19 0.97 -73.63
N GLY A 35 5.90 2.14 -73.09
CA GLY A 35 5.35 3.28 -73.85
C GLY A 35 3.87 3.62 -73.70
N SER A 36 3.48 4.70 -73.11
CA SER A 36 3.18 6.00 -73.70
C SER A 36 2.52 6.96 -72.69
N GLU A 37 2.96 8.18 -72.75
CA GLU A 37 2.46 9.40 -72.11
C GLU A 37 0.96 9.62 -72.35
N VAL A 38 0.27 10.19 -71.34
CA VAL A 38 -0.48 11.46 -71.47
C VAL A 38 -0.79 12.05 -70.09
N THR A 39 -0.46 13.26 -69.95
CA THR A 39 -0.70 14.36 -69.00
C THR A 39 -2.07 14.40 -68.31
N GLY A 40 -2.05 14.81 -67.00
CA GLY A 40 -3.03 15.74 -66.50
C GLY A 40 -3.61 15.46 -65.10
N GLY A 41 -3.32 16.29 -64.13
CA GLY A 41 -4.21 16.64 -63.05
C GLY A 41 -3.84 16.16 -61.63
N ALA A 42 -3.28 17.06 -60.87
CA ALA A 42 -3.01 16.95 -59.45
C ALA A 42 -4.27 16.71 -58.61
N ALA A 43 -4.23 15.68 -57.77
CA ALA A 43 -4.98 15.64 -56.52
C ALA A 43 -4.22 14.70 -55.55
N GLY A 44 -3.64 15.28 -54.52
CA GLY A 44 -2.86 14.56 -53.52
C GLY A 44 -3.73 13.59 -52.73
N SER A 45 -3.46 12.31 -52.89
CA SER A 45 -3.93 11.27 -51.98
C SER A 45 -2.88 11.05 -50.91
N ALA A 46 -3.09 11.68 -49.77
CA ALA A 46 -2.37 11.33 -48.55
C ALA A 46 -2.73 9.90 -48.16
N SER A 47 -1.76 9.02 -48.25
CA SER A 47 -1.81 7.66 -47.70
C SER A 47 -1.88 7.73 -46.18
N THR A 48 -3.08 7.67 -45.64
CA THR A 48 -3.29 7.47 -44.20
C THR A 48 -3.03 6.01 -43.85
N SER A 49 -1.84 5.70 -43.39
CA SER A 49 -1.57 4.48 -42.63
C SER A 49 -2.48 4.42 -41.40
N PRO A 50 -3.10 3.28 -41.08
CA PRO A 50 -3.94 3.20 -39.90
C PRO A 50 -3.08 3.36 -38.64
N VAL A 51 -3.22 4.52 -37.97
CA VAL A 51 -2.67 4.77 -36.65
C VAL A 51 -3.31 3.78 -35.68
N ARG A 52 -2.54 2.87 -35.15
CA ARG A 52 -2.94 1.97 -34.06
C ARG A 52 -3.26 2.83 -32.81
N PRO A 53 -4.52 2.91 -32.34
CA PRO A 53 -4.88 3.80 -31.21
C PRO A 53 -4.44 3.31 -29.82
N GLY A 54 -3.71 2.20 -29.71
CA GLY A 54 -3.44 1.55 -28.43
C GLY A 54 -2.15 1.95 -27.71
N ALA A 55 -1.11 2.39 -28.43
CA ALA A 55 0.22 2.58 -27.82
C ALA A 55 0.40 3.93 -27.10
N ALA A 56 -0.19 5.01 -27.60
CA ALA A 56 0.03 6.35 -27.03
C ALA A 56 -0.79 6.62 -25.76
N THR A 57 -1.94 5.97 -25.57
CA THR A 57 -2.76 6.08 -24.36
C THR A 57 -2.18 5.26 -23.22
N THR A 58 -1.59 4.09 -23.49
CA THR A 58 -0.95 3.22 -22.49
C THR A 58 0.34 3.85 -21.95
N GLU A 59 1.15 4.48 -22.80
CA GLU A 59 2.38 5.17 -22.36
C GLU A 59 2.11 6.43 -21.51
N ARG A 60 1.09 7.21 -21.84
CA ARG A 60 0.70 8.38 -21.03
C ARG A 60 0.16 7.97 -19.67
N THR A 61 -0.56 6.86 -19.56
CA THR A 61 -1.08 6.32 -18.29
C THR A 61 0.07 5.82 -17.42
N ASN A 62 1.04 5.09 -17.98
CA ASN A 62 2.19 4.58 -17.23
C ASN A 62 3.11 5.70 -16.71
N ARG A 63 3.34 6.77 -17.47
CA ARG A 63 4.12 7.93 -16.98
C ARG A 63 3.42 8.65 -15.83
N GLY A 64 2.11 8.84 -15.89
CA GLY A 64 1.34 9.47 -14.80
C GLY A 64 1.39 8.66 -13.51
N VAL A 65 1.28 7.34 -13.60
CA VAL A 65 1.39 6.42 -12.44
C VAL A 65 2.81 6.50 -11.86
N LEU A 66 3.85 6.45 -12.70
CA LEU A 66 5.24 6.49 -12.24
C LEU A 66 5.56 7.80 -11.51
N VAL A 67 5.15 8.96 -12.04
CA VAL A 67 5.36 10.26 -11.39
C VAL A 67 4.58 10.35 -10.07
N SER A 68 3.36 9.83 -10.02
CA SER A 68 2.58 9.77 -8.79
C SER A 68 3.28 8.92 -7.72
N ILE A 69 3.79 7.75 -8.10
CA ILE A 69 4.52 6.86 -7.19
C ILE A 69 5.83 7.52 -6.73
N SER A 70 6.58 8.18 -7.61
CA SER A 70 7.79 8.89 -7.22
C SER A 70 7.52 9.97 -6.17
N ALA A 71 6.40 10.69 -6.29
CA ALA A 71 5.99 11.68 -5.29
C ALA A 71 5.62 11.04 -3.94
N LEU A 72 4.97 9.87 -3.95
CA LEU A 72 4.66 9.11 -2.74
C LEU A 72 5.94 8.58 -2.07
N LEU A 73 6.92 8.13 -2.88
CA LEU A 73 8.23 7.70 -2.37
C LEU A 73 9.01 8.85 -1.75
N LEU A 74 8.91 10.09 -2.29
CA LEU A 74 9.48 11.28 -1.65
C LEU A 74 8.84 11.57 -0.29
N GLY A 75 7.52 11.45 -0.17
CA GLY A 75 6.82 11.59 1.12
C GLY A 75 7.26 10.53 2.13
N LEU A 76 7.43 9.29 1.69
CA LEU A 76 7.94 8.20 2.54
C LEU A 76 9.40 8.44 2.92
N LEU A 77 10.22 8.92 1.98
CA LEU A 77 11.63 9.27 2.20
C LEU A 77 11.77 10.30 3.31
N LEU A 78 10.93 11.36 3.30
CA LEU A 78 10.90 12.37 4.35
C LEU A 78 10.69 11.76 5.74
N ALA A 79 9.65 10.93 5.89
CA ALA A 79 9.34 10.33 7.19
C ALA A 79 10.41 9.33 7.66
N ALA A 80 10.96 8.54 6.74
CA ALA A 80 11.96 7.53 7.07
C ALA A 80 13.35 8.13 7.31
N LEU A 81 13.75 9.14 6.51
CA LEU A 81 15.02 9.84 6.67
C LEU A 81 15.07 10.59 8.01
N ASP A 82 13.98 11.28 8.36
CA ASP A 82 13.88 12.02 9.62
C ASP A 82 14.13 11.14 10.84
N GLN A 83 13.63 9.90 10.86
CA GLN A 83 13.84 8.96 11.94
C GLN A 83 15.33 8.56 12.11
N THR A 84 16.05 8.43 11.01
CA THR A 84 17.43 7.93 11.02
C THR A 84 18.46 9.04 11.17
N ILE A 85 18.22 10.21 10.55
CA ILE A 85 19.15 11.35 10.58
C ILE A 85 19.22 12.01 11.96
N VAL A 86 18.09 12.07 12.69
CA VAL A 86 18.04 12.68 14.02
C VAL A 86 18.85 11.89 15.04
N SER A 87 18.86 10.56 14.94
CA SER A 87 19.57 9.69 15.88
C SER A 87 21.08 9.96 15.93
N THR A 88 21.69 10.31 14.79
CA THR A 88 23.12 10.68 14.71
C THR A 88 23.41 12.07 15.23
N ALA A 89 22.47 12.99 15.16
CA ALA A 89 22.63 14.36 15.64
C ALA A 89 22.34 14.51 17.15
N LEU A 90 21.73 13.51 17.79
CA LEU A 90 21.29 13.59 19.21
C LEU A 90 22.40 14.02 20.18
N PRO A 91 23.63 13.48 20.14
CA PRO A 91 24.68 13.93 21.05
C PRO A 91 24.99 15.44 20.90
N THR A 92 25.09 15.93 19.67
CA THR A 92 25.33 17.35 19.37
C THR A 92 24.14 18.22 19.80
N ILE A 93 22.91 17.77 19.63
CA ILE A 93 21.70 18.47 20.09
C ILE A 93 21.71 18.63 21.61
N VAL A 94 22.05 17.57 22.31
CA VAL A 94 22.11 17.58 23.78
C VAL A 94 23.24 18.49 24.31
N SER A 95 24.38 18.52 23.62
CA SER A 95 25.46 19.43 24.00
C SER A 95 25.08 20.90 23.82
N ASP A 96 24.23 21.23 22.82
CA ASP A 96 23.80 22.60 22.53
C ASP A 96 22.59 23.05 23.38
N LEU A 97 21.59 22.21 23.56
CA LEU A 97 20.34 22.54 24.26
C LEU A 97 20.32 22.13 25.74
N GLY A 98 21.26 21.31 26.16
CA GLY A 98 21.26 20.68 27.51
C GLY A 98 20.18 19.57 27.61
N GLY A 99 20.00 19.05 28.86
CA GLY A 99 18.91 18.11 29.16
C GLY A 99 19.17 16.68 28.70
N LEU A 100 20.34 16.13 29.05
CA LEU A 100 20.75 14.75 28.74
C LEU A 100 19.68 13.72 29.20
N GLU A 101 19.01 13.97 30.30
CA GLU A 101 17.96 13.13 30.87
C GLU A 101 16.71 13.06 29.95
N HIS A 102 16.55 14.00 29.01
CA HIS A 102 15.44 14.06 28.08
C HIS A 102 15.79 13.58 26.65
N LEU A 103 17.02 13.10 26.44
CA LEU A 103 17.51 12.67 25.11
C LEU A 103 16.60 11.66 24.44
N SER A 104 16.16 10.63 25.15
CA SER A 104 15.27 9.59 24.61
C SER A 104 13.90 10.14 24.20
N TRP A 105 13.43 11.22 24.86
CA TRP A 105 12.13 11.83 24.55
C TRP A 105 12.07 12.48 23.18
N VAL A 106 13.18 12.95 22.62
CA VAL A 106 13.24 13.51 21.25
C VAL A 106 12.79 12.49 20.20
N VAL A 107 13.24 11.24 20.36
CA VAL A 107 12.83 10.14 19.47
C VAL A 107 11.46 9.60 19.87
N THR A 108 11.22 9.40 21.16
CA THR A 108 9.98 8.82 21.68
C THR A 108 8.77 9.69 21.33
N ALA A 109 8.85 11.02 21.45
CA ALA A 109 7.74 11.93 21.14
C ALA A 109 7.30 11.83 19.68
N TYR A 110 8.25 11.72 18.76
CA TYR A 110 7.95 11.50 17.34
C TYR A 110 7.28 10.14 17.09
N LEU A 111 7.88 9.06 17.60
CA LEU A 111 7.35 7.70 17.43
C LEU A 111 5.96 7.56 18.05
N LEU A 112 5.77 8.11 19.24
CA LEU A 112 4.51 8.13 19.95
C LEU A 112 3.41 8.81 19.11
N ALA A 113 3.65 10.05 18.71
CA ALA A 113 2.69 10.83 17.93
C ALA A 113 2.41 10.18 16.58
N SER A 114 3.44 9.68 15.90
CA SER A 114 3.32 8.98 14.61
C SER A 114 2.48 7.71 14.75
N THR A 115 2.77 6.87 15.74
CA THR A 115 2.05 5.60 15.97
C THR A 115 0.60 5.84 16.37
N ALA A 116 0.36 6.79 17.28
CA ALA A 116 -0.97 7.13 17.76
C ALA A 116 -1.86 7.71 16.64
N ALA A 117 -1.28 8.53 15.74
CA ALA A 117 -2.01 9.13 14.63
C ALA A 117 -2.23 8.18 13.43
N THR A 118 -1.48 7.08 13.32
CA THR A 118 -1.52 6.15 12.18
C THR A 118 -2.93 5.63 11.84
N PRO A 119 -3.74 5.10 12.78
CA PRO A 119 -5.09 4.63 12.47
C PRO A 119 -6.02 5.77 12.03
N LEU A 120 -5.87 6.95 12.64
CA LEU A 120 -6.64 8.14 12.30
C LEU A 120 -6.41 8.57 10.86
N TRP A 121 -5.15 8.64 10.39
CA TRP A 121 -4.83 8.99 9.01
C TRP A 121 -5.42 8.00 8.00
N GLY A 122 -5.43 6.69 8.33
CA GLY A 122 -6.07 5.67 7.49
C GLY A 122 -7.56 5.94 7.32
N LYS A 123 -8.28 6.10 8.44
CA LYS A 123 -9.74 6.35 8.45
C LYS A 123 -10.11 7.68 7.78
N LEU A 124 -9.44 8.78 8.16
CA LEU A 124 -9.68 10.08 7.54
C LEU A 124 -9.36 10.06 6.04
N GLY A 125 -8.31 9.33 5.63
CA GLY A 125 -7.96 9.17 4.22
C GLY A 125 -9.08 8.53 3.41
N ASP A 126 -9.71 7.51 3.94
CA ASP A 126 -10.86 6.82 3.31
C ASP A 126 -12.10 7.73 3.24
N GLN A 127 -12.33 8.55 4.27
CA GLN A 127 -13.50 9.42 4.38
C GLN A 127 -13.39 10.72 3.56
N TYR A 128 -12.28 11.46 3.70
CA TYR A 128 -12.13 12.83 3.15
C TYR A 128 -11.27 12.89 1.89
N GLY A 129 -10.79 11.73 1.43
CA GLY A 129 -9.95 11.63 0.25
C GLY A 129 -8.45 11.69 0.55
N ARG A 130 -7.75 10.63 0.20
CA ARG A 130 -6.34 10.39 0.54
C ARG A 130 -5.37 11.46 0.03
N LYS A 131 -5.63 12.05 -1.15
CA LYS A 131 -4.78 13.14 -1.69
C LYS A 131 -4.71 14.34 -0.75
N ARG A 132 -5.89 14.85 -0.31
CA ARG A 132 -5.95 16.04 0.56
C ARG A 132 -5.30 15.77 1.90
N LEU A 133 -5.58 14.61 2.48
CA LEU A 133 -5.02 14.21 3.76
C LEU A 133 -3.49 14.00 3.67
N PHE A 134 -2.99 13.46 2.57
CA PHE A 134 -1.55 13.32 2.35
C PHE A 134 -0.85 14.68 2.25
N GLN A 135 -1.44 15.63 1.55
CA GLN A 135 -0.94 17.01 1.49
C GLN A 135 -0.96 17.67 2.89
N THR A 136 -2.02 17.48 3.66
CA THR A 136 -2.11 17.97 5.04
C THR A 136 -1.02 17.35 5.93
N ALA A 137 -0.78 16.04 5.80
CA ALA A 137 0.27 15.35 6.54
C ALA A 137 1.67 15.90 6.20
N ILE A 138 1.96 16.18 4.89
CA ILE A 138 3.20 16.83 4.48
C ILE A 138 3.33 18.22 5.14
N VAL A 139 2.28 19.04 5.09
CA VAL A 139 2.31 20.39 5.67
C VAL A 139 2.57 20.33 7.18
N ILE A 140 1.86 19.47 7.93
CA ILE A 140 2.09 19.29 9.37
C ILE A 140 3.52 18.85 9.64
N PHE A 141 4.03 17.89 8.86
CA PHE A 141 5.41 17.40 8.98
C PHE A 141 6.42 18.51 8.74
N LEU A 142 6.27 19.32 7.69
CA LEU A 142 7.17 20.42 7.35
C LEU A 142 7.15 21.54 8.38
N VAL A 143 5.95 21.90 8.88
CA VAL A 143 5.81 22.88 9.96
C VAL A 143 6.50 22.37 11.23
N GLY A 144 6.26 21.11 11.61
CA GLY A 144 6.95 20.48 12.74
C GLY A 144 8.46 20.48 12.55
N SER A 145 8.94 20.15 11.34
CA SER A 145 10.37 20.13 10.99
C SER A 145 11.02 21.53 11.09
N ALA A 146 10.35 22.55 10.54
CA ALA A 146 10.83 23.93 10.65
C ALA A 146 10.94 24.38 12.11
N LEU A 147 9.91 24.08 12.91
CA LEU A 147 9.91 24.41 14.34
C LEU A 147 10.99 23.64 15.11
N CYS A 148 11.24 22.37 14.79
CA CYS A 148 12.35 21.60 15.37
C CYS A 148 13.71 22.28 15.12
N GLY A 149 13.94 22.75 13.89
CA GLY A 149 15.15 23.50 13.55
C GLY A 149 15.27 24.85 14.27
N MET A 150 14.16 25.44 14.71
CA MET A 150 14.11 26.70 15.47
C MET A 150 14.13 26.50 16.98
N ALA A 151 14.14 25.27 17.49
CA ALA A 151 14.08 24.98 18.92
C ALA A 151 15.27 25.58 19.69
N GLN A 152 14.98 26.21 20.83
CA GLN A 152 15.94 26.85 21.72
C GLN A 152 16.07 26.13 23.07
N SER A 153 15.25 25.11 23.31
CA SER A 153 15.31 24.26 24.50
C SER A 153 14.86 22.84 24.21
N MET A 154 15.30 21.89 25.00
CA MET A 154 14.94 20.48 24.88
C MET A 154 13.41 20.24 24.95
N PRO A 155 12.63 20.83 25.88
CA PRO A 155 11.18 20.68 25.92
C PRO A 155 10.47 21.20 24.64
N GLN A 156 10.95 22.33 24.06
CA GLN A 156 10.43 22.83 22.78
C GLN A 156 10.69 21.83 21.65
N LEU A 157 11.91 21.30 21.57
CA LEU A 157 12.25 20.29 20.57
C LEU A 157 11.35 19.06 20.68
N ILE A 158 11.15 18.54 21.88
CA ILE A 158 10.27 17.39 22.16
C ILE A 158 8.83 17.67 21.70
N GLY A 159 8.28 18.85 22.04
CA GLY A 159 6.94 19.25 21.61
C GLY A 159 6.82 19.37 20.08
N PHE A 160 7.81 19.96 19.43
CA PHE A 160 7.84 20.09 17.96
C PHE A 160 8.04 18.74 17.26
N ARG A 161 8.82 17.83 17.87
CA ARG A 161 8.94 16.44 17.41
C ARG A 161 7.62 15.68 17.48
N ALA A 162 6.81 15.89 18.51
CA ALA A 162 5.47 15.32 18.56
C ALA A 162 4.59 15.84 17.42
N LEU A 163 4.61 17.15 17.13
CA LEU A 163 3.88 17.74 16.00
C LEU A 163 4.37 17.15 14.66
N GLN A 164 5.68 17.06 14.47
CA GLN A 164 6.29 16.47 13.26
C GLN A 164 5.89 15.00 13.11
N GLY A 165 5.87 14.23 14.21
CA GLY A 165 5.45 12.84 14.25
C GLY A 165 4.01 12.63 13.81
N LEU A 166 3.08 13.54 14.18
CA LEU A 166 1.70 13.49 13.67
C LEU A 166 1.66 13.47 12.14
N GLY A 167 2.43 14.35 11.48
CA GLY A 167 2.56 14.35 10.03
C GLY A 167 3.24 13.08 9.49
N GLY A 168 4.33 12.65 10.13
CA GLY A 168 5.12 11.48 9.73
C GLY A 168 4.31 10.19 9.65
N GLY A 169 3.42 9.93 10.63
CA GLY A 169 2.51 8.80 10.62
C GLY A 169 1.58 8.79 9.40
N GLY A 170 1.08 9.98 9.02
CA GLY A 170 0.25 10.17 7.82
C GLY A 170 1.01 9.89 6.53
N LEU A 171 2.28 10.35 6.44
CA LEU A 171 3.11 10.14 5.26
C LEU A 171 3.32 8.67 4.94
N ILE A 172 3.60 7.85 5.95
CA ILE A 172 3.83 6.41 5.77
C ILE A 172 2.55 5.70 5.30
N VAL A 173 1.45 5.90 6.04
CA VAL A 173 0.20 5.16 5.81
C VAL A 173 -0.47 5.57 4.51
N LEU A 174 -0.63 6.89 4.29
CA LEU A 174 -1.32 7.39 3.12
C LEU A 174 -0.56 7.12 1.82
N SER A 175 0.81 7.13 1.86
CA SER A 175 1.61 6.69 0.70
C SER A 175 1.24 5.27 0.28
N MET A 176 1.20 4.33 1.23
CA MET A 176 0.87 2.93 0.95
C MET A 176 -0.59 2.75 0.53
N ALA A 177 -1.52 3.50 1.15
CA ALA A 177 -2.94 3.44 0.81
C ALA A 177 -3.22 4.01 -0.59
N ILE A 178 -2.58 5.12 -0.98
CA ILE A 178 -2.75 5.72 -2.31
C ILE A 178 -2.22 4.79 -3.42
N VAL A 179 -1.13 4.05 -3.19
CA VAL A 179 -0.69 3.01 -4.15
C VAL A 179 -1.80 1.97 -4.33
N GLY A 180 -2.51 1.63 -3.25
CA GLY A 180 -3.67 0.76 -3.30
C GLY A 180 -4.82 1.29 -4.18
N ASP A 181 -4.95 2.61 -4.36
CA ASP A 181 -5.98 3.22 -5.21
C ASP A 181 -5.60 3.27 -6.68
N ILE A 182 -4.32 3.58 -6.95
CA ILE A 182 -3.86 3.87 -8.31
C ILE A 182 -3.30 2.66 -9.04
N VAL A 183 -2.99 1.57 -8.30
CA VAL A 183 -2.35 0.37 -8.86
C VAL A 183 -3.20 -0.87 -8.57
N PRO A 184 -3.54 -1.67 -9.60
CA PRO A 184 -4.24 -2.94 -9.39
C PRO A 184 -3.48 -3.86 -8.42
N PRO A 185 -4.16 -4.66 -7.57
CA PRO A 185 -3.53 -5.52 -6.58
C PRO A 185 -2.43 -6.42 -7.14
N ARG A 186 -2.61 -6.93 -8.35
CA ARG A 186 -1.62 -7.77 -9.04
C ARG A 186 -0.31 -7.05 -9.35
N GLU A 187 -0.37 -5.74 -9.61
CA GLU A 187 0.81 -4.94 -9.96
C GLU A 187 1.42 -4.20 -8.76
N ARG A 188 0.70 -4.11 -7.63
CA ARG A 188 1.16 -3.41 -6.42
C ARG A 188 2.50 -3.91 -5.92
N GLY A 189 2.74 -5.23 -6.00
CA GLY A 189 3.98 -5.84 -5.55
C GLY A 189 5.22 -5.23 -6.20
N LYS A 190 5.15 -4.89 -7.51
CA LYS A 190 6.23 -4.23 -8.25
C LYS A 190 6.60 -2.87 -7.65
N TYR A 191 5.61 -2.07 -7.24
CA TYR A 191 5.82 -0.72 -6.72
C TYR A 191 6.08 -0.72 -5.22
N GLN A 192 5.46 -1.62 -4.47
CA GLN A 192 5.69 -1.74 -3.02
C GLN A 192 7.12 -2.17 -2.69
N GLY A 193 7.80 -2.90 -3.57
CA GLY A 193 9.22 -3.18 -3.44
C GLY A 193 10.08 -1.92 -3.31
N LEU A 194 9.71 -0.83 -4.02
CA LEU A 194 10.41 0.46 -3.95
C LEU A 194 10.25 1.14 -2.57
N PHE A 195 9.16 0.88 -1.87
CA PHE A 195 8.97 1.40 -0.50
C PHE A 195 9.98 0.80 0.48
N GLY A 196 10.24 -0.51 0.35
CA GLY A 196 11.31 -1.18 1.10
C GLY A 196 12.69 -0.61 0.78
N ALA A 197 12.94 -0.26 -0.50
CA ALA A 197 14.17 0.37 -0.94
C ALA A 197 14.39 1.75 -0.28
N VAL A 198 13.33 2.55 -0.12
CA VAL A 198 13.41 3.87 0.55
C VAL A 198 13.83 3.69 2.02
N PHE A 199 13.20 2.78 2.77
CA PHE A 199 13.59 2.50 4.15
C PHE A 199 15.06 2.06 4.25
N GLY A 200 15.48 1.19 3.33
CA GLY A 200 16.86 0.76 3.27
C GLY A 200 17.84 1.91 2.97
N ALA A 201 17.54 2.70 1.94
CA ALA A 201 18.38 3.84 1.58
C ALA A 201 18.51 4.87 2.72
N THR A 202 17.41 5.13 3.44
CA THR A 202 17.42 6.08 4.56
C THR A 202 18.26 5.59 5.75
N SER A 203 18.36 4.28 5.94
CA SER A 203 19.22 3.71 7.00
C SER A 203 20.71 4.01 6.80
N VAL A 204 21.11 4.28 5.55
CA VAL A 204 22.49 4.70 5.20
C VAL A 204 22.59 6.20 5.07
N LEU A 205 21.65 6.82 4.33
CA LEU A 205 21.66 8.28 4.09
C LEU A 205 21.47 9.07 5.40
N GLY A 206 20.71 8.52 6.36
CA GLY A 206 20.48 9.17 7.65
C GLY A 206 21.76 9.46 8.42
N PRO A 207 22.56 8.44 8.82
CA PRO A 207 23.83 8.64 9.47
C PRO A 207 24.83 9.47 8.68
N LEU A 208 24.88 9.28 7.34
CA LEU A 208 25.78 10.03 6.46
C LEU A 208 25.45 11.53 6.46
N LEU A 209 24.20 11.89 6.21
CA LEU A 209 23.76 13.30 6.18
C LEU A 209 23.75 13.90 7.59
N GLY A 210 23.36 13.11 8.60
CA GLY A 210 23.37 13.55 10.00
C GLY A 210 24.76 13.92 10.46
N GLY A 211 25.77 13.07 10.19
CA GLY A 211 27.17 13.35 10.46
C GLY A 211 27.67 14.58 9.70
N LEU A 212 27.42 14.64 8.38
CA LEU A 212 27.83 15.78 7.55
C LEU A 212 27.29 17.11 8.08
N PHE A 213 26.01 17.16 8.45
CA PHE A 213 25.40 18.39 8.95
C PHE A 213 25.88 18.77 10.35
N THR A 214 26.11 17.82 11.24
CA THR A 214 26.61 18.09 12.60
C THR A 214 28.08 18.50 12.62
N GLU A 215 28.90 17.95 11.71
CA GLU A 215 30.33 18.24 11.64
C GLU A 215 30.64 19.55 10.89
N HIS A 216 29.91 19.87 9.79
CA HIS A 216 30.29 20.96 8.89
C HIS A 216 29.32 22.14 8.88
N LEU A 217 28.08 21.99 9.40
CA LEU A 217 27.08 23.04 9.39
C LEU A 217 26.53 23.27 10.81
N SER A 218 25.31 22.83 11.06
CA SER A 218 24.63 22.87 12.34
C SER A 218 23.67 21.70 12.41
N TRP A 219 23.47 21.12 13.58
CA TRP A 219 22.46 20.07 13.79
C TRP A 219 21.06 20.49 13.34
N ARG A 220 20.73 21.78 13.30
CA ARG A 220 19.45 22.33 12.83
C ARG A 220 19.15 21.95 11.38
N TRP A 221 20.16 21.75 10.55
CA TRP A 221 20.02 21.32 9.16
C TRP A 221 19.46 19.90 9.02
N VAL A 222 19.58 19.08 10.05
CA VAL A 222 18.93 17.76 10.11
C VAL A 222 17.41 17.88 9.92
N PHE A 223 16.83 18.96 10.41
CA PHE A 223 15.42 19.28 10.25
C PHE A 223 15.14 20.10 8.97
N TYR A 224 15.95 21.10 8.67
CA TYR A 224 15.71 21.97 7.52
C TYR A 224 15.84 21.26 6.18
N VAL A 225 16.60 20.17 6.07
CA VAL A 225 16.72 19.37 4.85
C VAL A 225 15.37 18.81 4.36
N ASN A 226 14.43 18.61 5.28
CA ASN A 226 13.08 18.13 4.97
C ASN A 226 12.25 19.19 4.20
N LEU A 227 12.50 20.48 4.37
CA LEU A 227 11.72 21.56 3.77
C LEU A 227 11.79 21.55 2.23
N PRO A 228 12.97 21.63 1.56
CA PRO A 228 13.02 21.60 0.12
C PRO A 228 12.46 20.30 -0.47
N VAL A 229 12.76 19.16 0.12
CA VAL A 229 12.26 17.84 -0.35
C VAL A 229 10.74 17.75 -0.22
N GLY A 230 10.19 18.21 0.91
CA GLY A 230 8.75 18.17 1.16
C GLY A 230 7.97 19.18 0.31
N ILE A 231 8.51 20.36 0.03
CA ILE A 231 7.90 21.33 -0.89
C ILE A 231 7.81 20.73 -2.29
N VAL A 232 8.89 20.11 -2.78
CA VAL A 232 8.88 19.43 -4.08
C VAL A 232 7.83 18.31 -4.10
N ALA A 233 7.78 17.47 -3.07
CA ALA A 233 6.77 16.42 -2.94
C ALA A 233 5.35 16.99 -2.98
N LEU A 234 5.09 18.08 -2.23
CA LEU A 234 3.80 18.74 -2.16
C LEU A 234 3.35 19.28 -3.52
N VAL A 235 4.25 19.96 -4.26
CA VAL A 235 3.97 20.50 -5.59
C VAL A 235 3.68 19.38 -6.60
N VAL A 236 4.48 18.32 -6.60
CA VAL A 236 4.26 17.19 -7.52
C VAL A 236 2.93 16.48 -7.22
N ILE A 237 2.61 16.26 -5.94
CA ILE A 237 1.33 15.64 -5.55
C ILE A 237 0.15 16.54 -5.91
N ALA A 238 0.27 17.86 -5.70
CA ALA A 238 -0.79 18.81 -6.02
C ALA A 238 -1.13 18.77 -7.52
N THR A 239 -0.12 18.72 -8.38
CA THR A 239 -0.26 18.81 -9.85
C THR A 239 -0.58 17.49 -10.52
N VAL A 240 0.04 16.39 -10.08
CA VAL A 240 0.01 15.11 -10.80
C VAL A 240 -1.02 14.13 -10.24
N LEU A 241 -1.16 14.06 -8.91
CA LEU A 241 -1.99 13.03 -8.28
C LEU A 241 -3.48 13.33 -8.49
N ARG A 242 -4.17 12.45 -9.22
CA ARG A 242 -5.63 12.48 -9.41
C ARG A 242 -6.23 11.23 -8.79
N VAL A 243 -6.79 11.36 -7.60
CA VAL A 243 -7.51 10.28 -6.90
C VAL A 243 -8.99 10.65 -6.88
N PRO A 244 -9.90 9.74 -7.24
CA PRO A 244 -11.34 9.98 -7.12
C PRO A 244 -11.72 10.30 -5.68
N VAL A 245 -12.52 11.31 -5.48
CA VAL A 245 -13.05 11.68 -4.15
C VAL A 245 -14.46 11.13 -4.07
N GLY A 246 -14.72 10.19 -3.18
CA GLY A 246 -16.07 9.74 -2.86
C GLY A 246 -16.85 10.87 -2.13
N ALA A 247 -18.07 11.14 -2.59
CA ALA A 247 -18.93 12.19 -2.02
C ALA A 247 -19.89 11.61 -0.97
N ALA A 248 -19.40 10.93 0.06
CA ALA A 248 -20.23 10.45 1.16
C ALA A 248 -20.10 11.39 2.38
N ARG A 249 -21.21 11.62 3.11
CA ARG A 249 -21.16 12.27 4.43
C ARG A 249 -20.71 11.25 5.45
N HIS A 250 -19.64 11.53 6.15
CA HIS A 250 -19.05 10.63 7.13
C HIS A 250 -19.16 11.20 8.55
N VAL A 251 -19.36 10.31 9.52
CA VAL A 251 -19.36 10.62 10.96
C VAL A 251 -18.01 10.19 11.54
N ILE A 252 -17.30 11.13 12.19
CA ILE A 252 -16.01 10.83 12.82
C ILE A 252 -16.26 10.28 14.22
N ASP A 253 -15.70 9.10 14.52
CA ASP A 253 -15.62 8.57 15.88
C ASP A 253 -14.48 9.22 16.65
N TYR A 254 -14.75 10.39 17.24
CA TYR A 254 -13.78 11.12 18.06
C TYR A 254 -13.36 10.34 19.30
N LEU A 255 -14.31 9.62 19.93
CA LEU A 255 -14.03 8.86 21.15
C LEU A 255 -13.16 7.63 20.87
N GLY A 256 -13.49 6.84 19.83
CA GLY A 256 -12.65 5.73 19.40
C GLY A 256 -11.24 6.20 18.98
N THR A 257 -11.15 7.32 18.26
CA THR A 257 -9.87 7.95 17.90
C THR A 257 -9.02 8.30 19.13
N PHE A 258 -9.64 8.97 20.12
CA PHE A 258 -8.95 9.32 21.36
C PHE A 258 -8.50 8.08 22.13
N LEU A 259 -9.35 7.06 22.24
CA LEU A 259 -9.02 5.83 22.96
C LEU A 259 -7.89 5.04 22.30
N ILE A 260 -7.91 4.85 20.97
CA ILE A 260 -6.82 4.11 20.29
C ILE A 260 -5.50 4.86 20.36
N ALA A 261 -5.53 6.21 20.25
CA ALA A 261 -4.35 7.03 20.44
C ALA A 261 -3.80 6.92 21.88
N SER A 262 -4.69 6.90 22.89
CA SER A 262 -4.31 6.72 24.29
C SER A 262 -3.76 5.32 24.56
N VAL A 263 -4.34 4.26 23.97
CA VAL A 263 -3.80 2.89 24.04
C VAL A 263 -2.41 2.83 23.43
N ALA A 264 -2.24 3.38 22.23
CA ALA A 264 -0.94 3.44 21.54
C ALA A 264 0.10 4.19 22.40
N THR A 265 -0.32 5.32 23.00
CA THR A 265 0.51 6.11 23.92
C THR A 265 0.95 5.28 25.11
N CYS A 266 0.04 4.62 25.80
CA CYS A 266 0.40 3.75 26.95
C CYS A 266 1.35 2.64 26.52
N LEU A 267 1.09 1.95 25.40
CA LEU A 267 1.94 0.86 24.91
C LEU A 267 3.35 1.34 24.56
N VAL A 268 3.46 2.48 23.86
CA VAL A 268 4.77 3.05 23.50
C VAL A 268 5.51 3.55 24.73
N LEU A 269 4.82 4.18 25.70
CA LEU A 269 5.44 4.63 26.96
C LEU A 269 5.91 3.46 27.81
N VAL A 270 5.11 2.41 27.98
CA VAL A 270 5.52 1.18 28.66
C VAL A 270 6.79 0.60 28.00
N ALA A 271 6.79 0.54 26.66
CA ALA A 271 7.93 0.02 25.92
C ALA A 271 9.17 0.93 26.05
N SER A 272 9.03 2.25 25.93
CA SER A 272 10.16 3.18 25.89
C SER A 272 10.75 3.50 27.28
N LEU A 273 9.94 3.51 28.33
CA LEU A 273 10.35 3.85 29.70
C LEU A 273 10.66 2.62 30.57
N GLY A 274 10.03 1.47 30.22
CA GLY A 274 10.24 0.22 30.94
C GLY A 274 11.64 -0.33 30.74
N GLY A 275 12.32 -0.63 31.87
CA GLY A 275 13.68 -1.16 31.86
C GLY A 275 14.78 -0.14 31.57
N THR A 276 14.43 1.08 31.16
CA THR A 276 15.39 2.18 30.90
C THR A 276 15.31 3.25 31.98
N THR A 277 14.18 3.96 32.05
CA THR A 277 13.95 5.02 33.04
C THR A 277 13.36 4.45 34.33
N TRP A 278 12.41 3.52 34.20
CA TRP A 278 11.76 2.83 35.33
C TRP A 278 11.89 1.32 35.18
N GLY A 279 12.19 0.62 36.25
CA GLY A 279 12.21 -0.84 36.24
C GLY A 279 10.88 -1.43 35.87
N TRP A 280 10.85 -2.58 35.17
CA TRP A 280 9.63 -3.26 34.71
C TRP A 280 8.62 -3.55 35.84
N GLY A 281 9.11 -3.77 37.09
CA GLY A 281 8.29 -3.98 38.29
C GLY A 281 7.88 -2.69 39.00
N SER A 282 8.20 -1.51 38.47
CA SER A 282 7.87 -0.24 39.13
C SER A 282 6.37 0.05 39.08
N PRO A 283 5.81 0.71 40.13
CA PRO A 283 4.41 1.05 40.18
C PRO A 283 3.96 1.89 38.95
N GLN A 284 4.85 2.74 38.44
CA GLN A 284 4.57 3.59 37.27
C GLN A 284 4.35 2.77 35.99
N ILE A 285 5.22 1.79 35.70
CA ILE A 285 5.11 0.93 34.52
C ILE A 285 3.88 0.02 34.65
N ILE A 286 3.66 -0.54 35.86
CA ILE A 286 2.46 -1.37 36.11
C ILE A 286 1.20 -0.54 35.95
N ALA A 287 1.14 0.68 36.47
CA ALA A 287 0.00 1.57 36.33
C ALA A 287 -0.26 1.94 34.85
N LEU A 288 0.80 2.25 34.08
CA LEU A 288 0.69 2.51 32.65
C LEU A 288 0.19 1.28 31.87
N ALA A 289 0.70 0.11 32.21
CA ALA A 289 0.25 -1.14 31.56
C ALA A 289 -1.21 -1.46 31.87
N VAL A 290 -1.63 -1.34 33.14
CA VAL A 290 -3.03 -1.51 33.55
C VAL A 290 -3.92 -0.46 32.88
N LEU A 291 -3.52 0.81 32.87
CA LEU A 291 -4.26 1.86 32.16
C LEU A 291 -4.40 1.53 30.68
N GLY A 292 -3.34 1.08 30.03
CA GLY A 292 -3.38 0.67 28.62
C GLY A 292 -4.37 -0.46 28.36
N VAL A 293 -4.43 -1.48 29.23
CA VAL A 293 -5.40 -2.58 29.14
C VAL A 293 -6.84 -2.09 29.34
N VAL A 294 -7.07 -1.22 30.33
CA VAL A 294 -8.40 -0.61 30.58
C VAL A 294 -8.83 0.22 29.40
N LEU A 295 -7.97 1.08 28.87
CA LEU A 295 -8.27 1.89 27.68
C LEU A 295 -8.54 1.03 26.45
N ALA A 296 -7.81 -0.08 26.26
CA ALA A 296 -8.06 -1.02 25.17
C ALA A 296 -9.42 -1.71 25.32
N ALA A 297 -9.82 -2.09 26.52
CA ALA A 297 -11.16 -2.62 26.79
C ALA A 297 -12.26 -1.58 26.51
N CYS A 298 -12.06 -0.33 26.93
CA CYS A 298 -12.95 0.79 26.62
C CYS A 298 -13.03 1.03 25.12
N PHE A 299 -11.88 1.02 24.41
CA PHE A 299 -11.82 1.14 22.96
C PHE A 299 -12.68 0.08 22.27
N VAL A 300 -12.49 -1.20 22.61
CA VAL A 300 -13.29 -2.29 22.05
C VAL A 300 -14.79 -2.12 22.34
N ALA A 301 -15.16 -1.62 23.53
CA ALA A 301 -16.54 -1.37 23.89
C ALA A 301 -17.18 -0.23 23.08
N VAL A 302 -16.44 0.84 22.80
CA VAL A 302 -16.86 1.98 21.98
C VAL A 302 -16.96 1.58 20.52
N GLU A 303 -15.93 0.92 19.96
CA GLU A 303 -15.89 0.45 18.56
C GLU A 303 -17.05 -0.50 18.19
N ARG A 304 -17.54 -1.28 19.16
CA ARG A 304 -18.72 -2.15 18.95
C ARG A 304 -20.01 -1.36 18.77
N ARG A 305 -20.06 -0.10 19.19
CA ARG A 305 -21.25 0.78 19.16
C ARG A 305 -21.12 1.93 18.18
N ALA A 306 -19.90 2.22 17.69
CA ALA A 306 -19.64 3.29 16.76
C ALA A 306 -20.31 3.01 15.40
N ALA A 307 -20.98 4.02 14.84
CA ALA A 307 -21.58 3.94 13.50
C ALA A 307 -20.51 3.79 12.43
N GLU A 308 -19.40 4.53 12.55
CA GLU A 308 -18.23 4.42 11.67
C GLU A 308 -16.93 4.25 12.49
N PRO A 309 -16.61 3.02 12.91
CA PRO A 309 -15.45 2.75 13.76
C PRO A 309 -14.12 3.11 13.11
N VAL A 310 -13.13 3.55 13.93
CA VAL A 310 -11.77 3.92 13.47
C VAL A 310 -10.98 2.69 13.04
N LEU A 311 -11.10 1.60 13.77
CA LEU A 311 -10.51 0.31 13.45
C LEU A 311 -11.59 -0.78 13.55
N PRO A 312 -12.38 -1.00 12.49
CA PRO A 312 -13.52 -1.90 12.53
C PRO A 312 -13.15 -3.28 13.03
N LEU A 313 -13.79 -3.73 14.10
CA LEU A 313 -13.55 -5.05 14.68
C LEU A 313 -13.88 -6.19 13.71
N LYS A 314 -14.69 -5.91 12.65
CA LYS A 314 -14.95 -6.85 11.55
C LYS A 314 -13.66 -7.29 10.84
N LEU A 315 -12.63 -6.44 10.78
CA LEU A 315 -11.35 -6.77 10.17
C LEU A 315 -10.63 -7.91 10.90
N PHE A 316 -10.75 -7.97 12.22
CA PHE A 316 -10.15 -9.05 13.02
C PHE A 316 -10.86 -10.40 12.86
N ARG A 317 -12.06 -10.42 12.26
CA ARG A 317 -12.73 -11.68 11.87
C ARG A 317 -12.14 -12.23 10.56
N ILE A 318 -11.49 -11.39 9.76
CA ILE A 318 -10.76 -11.82 8.56
C ILE A 318 -9.44 -12.43 9.02
N ARG A 319 -9.33 -13.75 8.96
CA ARG A 319 -8.15 -14.49 9.44
C ARG A 319 -6.86 -14.01 8.81
N THR A 320 -6.89 -13.70 7.51
CA THR A 320 -5.73 -13.19 6.76
C THR A 320 -5.27 -11.82 7.30
N PHE A 321 -6.20 -10.91 7.65
CA PHE A 321 -5.87 -9.62 8.26
C PHE A 321 -5.22 -9.82 9.64
N THR A 322 -5.83 -10.60 10.52
CA THR A 322 -5.36 -10.80 11.89
C THR A 322 -3.97 -11.44 11.92
N LEU A 323 -3.75 -12.49 11.14
CA LEU A 323 -2.44 -13.13 11.03
C LEU A 323 -1.38 -12.17 10.48
N SER A 324 -1.72 -11.40 9.44
CA SER A 324 -0.81 -10.40 8.85
C SER A 324 -0.47 -9.28 9.84
N ALA A 325 -1.42 -8.84 10.67
CA ALA A 325 -1.19 -7.84 11.71
C ALA A 325 -0.21 -8.36 12.77
N VAL A 326 -0.38 -9.61 13.23
CA VAL A 326 0.55 -10.24 14.19
C VAL A 326 1.94 -10.45 13.57
N ILE A 327 2.02 -10.93 12.33
CA ILE A 327 3.31 -11.07 11.64
C ILE A 327 3.96 -9.70 11.42
N SER A 328 3.19 -8.64 11.13
CA SER A 328 3.70 -7.27 11.04
C SER A 328 4.32 -6.78 12.35
N PHE A 329 3.70 -7.10 13.50
CA PHE A 329 4.27 -6.85 14.83
C PHE A 329 5.61 -7.58 15.00
N VAL A 330 5.68 -8.88 14.67
CA VAL A 330 6.90 -9.68 14.75
C VAL A 330 8.03 -9.11 13.89
N VAL A 331 7.72 -8.73 12.65
CA VAL A 331 8.69 -8.13 11.73
C VAL A 331 9.16 -6.76 12.24
N GLY A 332 8.25 -5.93 12.75
CA GLY A 332 8.60 -4.66 13.38
C GLY A 332 9.53 -4.85 14.56
N PHE A 333 9.22 -5.81 15.44
CA PHE A 333 10.02 -6.19 16.60
C PHE A 333 11.46 -6.56 16.23
N ALA A 334 11.63 -7.46 15.29
CA ALA A 334 12.94 -7.93 14.84
C ALA A 334 13.73 -6.81 14.12
N MET A 335 13.08 -6.11 13.20
CA MET A 335 13.72 -5.10 12.36
C MET A 335 14.27 -3.94 13.16
N PHE A 336 13.44 -3.27 13.95
CA PHE A 336 13.89 -2.07 14.69
C PHE A 336 14.79 -2.41 15.86
N GLY A 337 14.58 -3.58 16.49
CA GLY A 337 15.53 -4.09 17.46
C GLY A 337 16.94 -4.24 16.87
N ALA A 338 17.06 -4.92 15.73
CA ALA A 338 18.35 -5.10 15.07
C ALA A 338 18.93 -3.77 14.57
N LEU A 339 18.14 -2.94 13.86
CA LEU A 339 18.58 -1.64 13.31
C LEU A 339 19.16 -0.70 14.37
N THR A 340 18.70 -0.80 15.62
CA THR A 340 19.20 0.02 16.71
C THR A 340 20.57 -0.46 17.21
N TYR A 341 20.78 -1.78 17.30
CA TYR A 341 21.97 -2.35 17.94
C TYR A 341 23.09 -2.70 16.96
N LEU A 342 22.82 -2.90 15.67
CA LEU A 342 23.85 -3.18 14.66
C LEU A 342 24.84 -2.01 14.47
N PRO A 343 24.41 -0.73 14.38
CA PRO A 343 25.35 0.38 14.35
C PRO A 343 26.18 0.49 15.63
N THR A 344 25.57 0.25 16.79
CA THR A 344 26.27 0.27 18.09
C THR A 344 27.36 -0.81 18.14
N PHE A 345 27.07 -2.02 17.64
CA PHE A 345 28.06 -3.08 17.53
C PHE A 345 29.26 -2.65 16.65
N LEU A 346 29.00 -2.10 15.47
CA LEU A 346 30.05 -1.64 14.57
C LEU A 346 30.89 -0.50 15.15
N GLN A 347 30.27 0.45 15.82
CA GLN A 347 30.97 1.61 16.37
C GLN A 347 31.75 1.26 17.63
N VAL A 348 31.17 0.52 18.57
CA VAL A 348 31.81 0.20 19.87
C VAL A 348 32.79 -0.96 19.74
N VAL A 349 32.39 -2.05 19.04
CA VAL A 349 33.20 -3.28 18.99
C VAL A 349 34.27 -3.19 17.92
N HIS A 350 33.91 -2.75 16.72
CA HIS A 350 34.86 -2.62 15.60
C HIS A 350 35.53 -1.23 15.50
N GLY A 351 35.12 -0.26 16.32
CA GLY A 351 35.73 1.07 16.38
C GLY A 351 35.54 1.91 15.11
N VAL A 352 34.54 1.59 14.26
CA VAL A 352 34.29 2.34 13.03
C VAL A 352 33.54 3.64 13.35
N SER A 353 33.79 4.69 12.53
CA SER A 353 33.07 5.94 12.70
C SER A 353 31.57 5.78 12.44
N PRO A 354 30.70 6.65 12.96
CA PRO A 354 29.26 6.63 12.70
C PRO A 354 28.92 6.57 11.22
N THR A 355 29.63 7.36 10.37
CA THR A 355 29.48 7.37 8.93
C THR A 355 29.82 5.99 8.33
N MET A 356 30.94 5.41 8.71
CA MET A 356 31.39 4.10 8.20
C MET A 356 30.47 2.98 8.70
N SER A 357 29.90 3.07 9.90
CA SER A 357 28.90 2.10 10.35
C SER A 357 27.68 2.05 9.43
N GLY A 358 27.22 3.21 8.93
CA GLY A 358 26.17 3.29 7.90
C GLY A 358 26.58 2.59 6.59
N VAL A 359 27.84 2.78 6.14
CA VAL A 359 28.37 2.10 4.95
C VAL A 359 28.43 0.58 5.15
N HIS A 360 28.84 0.11 6.31
CA HIS A 360 28.88 -1.33 6.63
C HIS A 360 27.47 -1.95 6.72
N MET A 361 26.41 -1.16 6.86
CA MET A 361 25.03 -1.63 6.81
C MET A 361 24.48 -1.75 5.38
N LEU A 362 25.20 -1.27 4.35
CA LEU A 362 24.78 -1.37 2.94
C LEU A 362 24.40 -2.79 2.49
N PRO A 363 25.11 -3.87 2.88
CA PRO A 363 24.73 -5.24 2.51
C PRO A 363 23.32 -5.61 2.99
N MET A 364 22.93 -5.20 4.19
CA MET A 364 21.57 -5.42 4.72
C MET A 364 20.52 -4.70 3.87
N VAL A 365 20.78 -3.44 3.53
CA VAL A 365 19.90 -2.62 2.70
C VAL A 365 19.77 -3.21 1.30
N LEU A 366 20.89 -3.66 0.71
CA LEU A 366 20.91 -4.30 -0.59
C LEU A 366 20.12 -5.61 -0.58
N GLY A 367 20.30 -6.44 0.45
CA GLY A 367 19.53 -7.65 0.66
C GLY A 367 18.02 -7.36 0.73
N MET A 368 17.62 -6.34 1.53
CA MET A 368 16.24 -5.94 1.67
C MET A 368 15.66 -5.41 0.35
N LEU A 369 16.41 -4.59 -0.39
CA LEU A 369 15.99 -4.03 -1.68
C LEU A 369 15.78 -5.13 -2.73
N LEU A 370 16.78 -6.00 -2.90
CA LEU A 370 16.73 -7.11 -3.86
C LEU A 370 15.58 -8.07 -3.55
N ALA A 371 15.43 -8.45 -2.29
CA ALA A 371 14.38 -9.36 -1.85
C ALA A 371 12.99 -8.76 -1.97
N SER A 372 12.82 -7.49 -1.59
CA SER A 372 11.54 -6.78 -1.68
C SER A 372 11.12 -6.56 -3.15
N THR A 373 12.07 -6.19 -4.01
CA THR A 373 11.79 -5.98 -5.44
C THR A 373 11.49 -7.31 -6.15
N THR A 374 12.29 -8.35 -5.89
CA THR A 374 12.09 -9.68 -6.50
C THR A 374 10.80 -10.33 -6.02
N SER A 375 10.51 -10.30 -4.72
CA SER A 375 9.25 -10.83 -4.17
C SER A 375 8.04 -10.11 -4.76
N GLY A 376 8.06 -8.77 -4.83
CA GLY A 376 7.00 -7.98 -5.44
C GLY A 376 6.78 -8.31 -6.91
N GLN A 377 7.86 -8.49 -7.70
CA GLN A 377 7.76 -8.88 -9.11
C GLN A 377 7.26 -10.31 -9.28
N LEU A 378 7.74 -11.27 -8.47
CA LEU A 378 7.28 -12.65 -8.52
C LEU A 378 5.81 -12.75 -8.14
N VAL A 379 5.38 -12.06 -7.10
CA VAL A 379 3.95 -12.01 -6.71
C VAL A 379 3.11 -11.44 -7.85
N SER A 380 3.55 -10.36 -8.49
CA SER A 380 2.82 -9.76 -9.62
C SER A 380 2.71 -10.71 -10.83
N ARG A 381 3.77 -11.51 -11.10
CA ARG A 381 3.79 -12.46 -12.22
C ARG A 381 3.04 -13.74 -11.94
N THR A 382 3.22 -14.31 -10.77
CA THR A 382 2.71 -15.65 -10.42
C THR A 382 1.37 -15.63 -9.73
N GLY A 383 1.00 -14.50 -9.10
CA GLY A 383 -0.17 -14.38 -8.22
C GLY A 383 0.00 -15.09 -6.87
N ARG A 384 1.11 -15.81 -6.67
CA ARG A 384 1.40 -16.55 -5.42
C ARG A 384 2.17 -15.66 -4.46
N TRP A 385 1.62 -15.42 -3.28
CA TRP A 385 2.21 -14.53 -2.28
C TRP A 385 2.55 -15.21 -0.95
N LYS A 386 1.90 -16.34 -0.62
CA LYS A 386 2.04 -17.02 0.68
C LYS A 386 3.47 -17.50 0.98
N VAL A 387 4.21 -17.88 -0.05
CA VAL A 387 5.59 -18.38 0.09
C VAL A 387 6.52 -17.34 0.68
N PHE A 388 6.30 -16.04 0.39
CA PHE A 388 7.21 -14.97 0.78
C PHE A 388 7.18 -14.67 2.29
N PRO A 389 6.02 -14.54 2.99
CA PRO A 389 6.01 -14.43 4.44
C PRO A 389 6.64 -15.64 5.14
N ILE A 390 6.42 -16.86 4.63
CA ILE A 390 7.01 -18.09 5.20
C ILE A 390 8.53 -18.06 5.03
N ALA A 391 9.02 -17.90 3.80
CA ALA A 391 10.44 -17.88 3.51
C ALA A 391 11.13 -16.69 4.21
N GLY A 392 10.49 -15.51 4.19
CA GLY A 392 11.05 -14.30 4.77
C GLY A 392 11.18 -14.35 6.28
N THR A 393 10.17 -14.85 7.01
CA THR A 393 10.28 -15.05 8.46
C THR A 393 11.30 -16.12 8.84
N ALA A 394 11.42 -17.20 8.05
CA ALA A 394 12.46 -18.21 8.22
C ALA A 394 13.86 -17.61 8.02
N VAL A 395 14.08 -16.88 6.92
CA VAL A 395 15.37 -16.23 6.63
C VAL A 395 15.70 -15.15 7.66
N THR A 396 14.71 -14.39 8.14
CA THR A 396 14.89 -13.42 9.25
C THR A 396 15.36 -14.12 10.52
N THR A 397 14.75 -15.27 10.85
CA THR A 397 15.16 -16.08 12.02
C THR A 397 16.59 -16.59 11.88
N VAL A 398 16.93 -17.13 10.69
CA VAL A 398 18.33 -17.54 10.38
C VAL A 398 19.28 -16.34 10.46
N GLY A 399 18.88 -15.18 9.90
CA GLY A 399 19.65 -13.94 9.98
C GLY A 399 19.96 -13.53 11.43
N LEU A 400 18.96 -13.60 12.33
CA LEU A 400 19.17 -13.30 13.77
C LEU A 400 20.10 -14.30 14.45
N LEU A 401 20.03 -15.58 14.09
CA LEU A 401 20.96 -16.61 14.58
C LEU A 401 22.39 -16.36 14.09
N LEU A 402 22.57 -15.93 12.84
CA LEU A 402 23.87 -15.54 12.31
C LEU A 402 24.40 -14.28 12.99
N LEU A 403 23.56 -13.24 13.20
CA LEU A 403 23.94 -12.05 13.92
C LEU A 403 24.36 -12.32 15.38
N HIS A 404 23.82 -13.36 15.99
CA HIS A 404 24.24 -13.81 17.32
C HIS A 404 25.68 -14.39 17.33
N GLN A 405 26.17 -14.91 16.20
CA GLN A 405 27.50 -15.48 16.11
C GLN A 405 28.60 -14.43 15.91
N LEU A 406 28.22 -13.15 15.69
CA LEU A 406 29.19 -12.07 15.57
C LEU A 406 29.96 -11.88 16.88
N ASP A 407 31.24 -11.61 16.75
CA ASP A 407 32.16 -11.31 17.83
C ASP A 407 33.10 -10.15 17.47
N GLU A 408 34.02 -9.82 18.35
CA GLU A 408 35.03 -8.78 18.17
C GLU A 408 36.07 -9.13 17.08
N TYR A 409 36.16 -10.40 16.67
CA TYR A 409 37.09 -10.90 15.65
C TYR A 409 36.43 -11.11 14.28
N SER A 410 35.13 -10.95 14.21
CA SER A 410 34.34 -11.18 13.00
C SER A 410 34.81 -10.27 11.87
N SER A 411 35.12 -10.86 10.71
CA SER A 411 35.59 -10.11 9.55
C SER A 411 34.47 -9.23 8.94
N VAL A 412 34.87 -8.17 8.24
CA VAL A 412 33.91 -7.30 7.51
C VAL A 412 33.09 -8.09 6.50
N GLY A 413 33.68 -9.12 5.85
CA GLY A 413 32.99 -9.98 4.90
C GLY A 413 31.90 -10.82 5.56
N GLU A 414 32.20 -11.41 6.72
CA GLU A 414 31.27 -12.21 7.50
C GLU A 414 30.12 -11.36 8.04
N THR A 415 30.42 -10.23 8.66
CA THR A 415 29.44 -9.25 9.15
C THR A 415 28.51 -8.81 8.00
N SER A 416 29.10 -8.50 6.83
CA SER A 416 28.36 -8.10 5.64
C SER A 416 27.42 -9.21 5.12
N ALA A 417 27.87 -10.48 5.14
CA ALA A 417 27.07 -11.62 4.73
C ALA A 417 25.87 -11.83 5.67
N TYR A 418 26.08 -11.73 6.99
CA TYR A 418 25.01 -11.90 7.96
C TYR A 418 23.99 -10.76 7.89
N PHE A 419 24.45 -9.53 7.70
CA PHE A 419 23.59 -8.36 7.47
C PHE A 419 22.77 -8.54 6.18
N PHE A 420 23.37 -9.03 5.11
CA PHE A 420 22.68 -9.29 3.86
C PHE A 420 21.56 -10.34 4.04
N VAL A 421 21.84 -11.46 4.68
CA VAL A 421 20.84 -12.52 4.94
C VAL A 421 19.67 -11.97 5.76
N PHE A 422 19.96 -11.22 6.82
CA PHE A 422 18.93 -10.61 7.64
C PHE A 422 18.07 -9.61 6.82
N GLY A 423 18.71 -8.79 5.99
CA GLY A 423 18.05 -7.88 5.06
C GLY A 423 17.14 -8.57 4.05
N VAL A 424 17.61 -9.69 3.48
CA VAL A 424 16.79 -10.54 2.58
C VAL A 424 15.53 -11.02 3.28
N GLY A 425 15.63 -11.51 4.51
CA GLY A 425 14.48 -11.96 5.30
C GLY A 425 13.44 -10.88 5.46
N LEU A 426 13.84 -9.69 5.90
CA LEU A 426 12.96 -8.54 6.07
C LEU A 426 12.31 -8.10 4.75
N GLY A 427 13.10 -8.04 3.66
CA GLY A 427 12.63 -7.62 2.34
C GLY A 427 11.54 -8.53 1.77
N LEU A 428 11.63 -9.84 2.00
CA LEU A 428 10.63 -10.81 1.54
C LEU A 428 9.27 -10.62 2.23
N VAL A 429 9.24 -10.15 3.48
CA VAL A 429 8.01 -10.10 4.30
C VAL A 429 7.33 -8.74 4.25
N MET A 430 8.07 -7.64 4.46
CA MET A 430 7.50 -6.33 4.80
C MET A 430 6.45 -5.85 3.82
N GLN A 431 6.77 -5.85 2.53
CA GLN A 431 5.89 -5.29 1.52
C GLN A 431 4.78 -6.26 1.10
N VAL A 432 5.08 -7.55 1.15
CA VAL A 432 4.10 -8.59 0.83
C VAL A 432 2.97 -8.61 1.86
N LEU A 433 3.25 -8.39 3.16
CA LEU A 433 2.20 -8.29 4.18
C LEU A 433 1.21 -7.15 3.92
N VAL A 434 1.70 -5.99 3.50
CA VAL A 434 0.83 -4.85 3.13
C VAL A 434 -0.06 -5.22 1.95
N LEU A 435 0.52 -5.86 0.92
CA LEU A 435 -0.24 -6.35 -0.23
C LEU A 435 -1.33 -7.35 0.17
N ILE A 436 -1.01 -8.30 1.03
CA ILE A 436 -1.93 -9.32 1.52
C ILE A 436 -3.11 -8.68 2.25
N VAL A 437 -2.83 -7.77 3.17
CA VAL A 437 -3.86 -7.04 3.92
C VAL A 437 -4.78 -6.26 2.98
N GLN A 438 -4.19 -5.54 2.01
CA GLN A 438 -4.96 -4.78 1.03
C GLN A 438 -5.80 -5.66 0.09
N ASN A 439 -5.38 -6.89 -0.18
CA ASN A 439 -6.13 -7.84 -1.00
C ASN A 439 -7.26 -8.53 -0.22
N ALA A 440 -7.09 -8.70 1.09
CA ALA A 440 -8.02 -9.43 1.95
C ALA A 440 -9.26 -8.63 2.38
N VAL A 441 -9.24 -7.30 2.22
CA VAL A 441 -10.30 -6.41 2.72
C VAL A 441 -11.08 -5.76 1.58
N PRO A 442 -12.35 -5.34 1.80
CA PRO A 442 -13.09 -4.49 0.87
C PRO A 442 -12.35 -3.19 0.58
N TYR A 443 -12.62 -2.59 -0.60
CA TYR A 443 -11.96 -1.36 -1.02
C TYR A 443 -12.21 -0.19 -0.05
N GLU A 444 -13.39 -0.10 0.52
CA GLU A 444 -13.80 0.92 1.50
C GLU A 444 -12.98 0.88 2.81
N ASP A 445 -12.47 -0.30 3.20
CA ASP A 445 -11.67 -0.51 4.41
C ASP A 445 -10.15 -0.52 4.12
N LEU A 446 -9.71 -0.26 2.89
CA LEU A 446 -8.32 -0.44 2.45
C LEU A 446 -7.33 0.44 3.22
N GLY A 447 -7.68 1.70 3.47
CA GLY A 447 -6.85 2.63 4.25
C GLY A 447 -6.77 2.21 5.71
N VAL A 448 -7.90 1.87 6.31
CA VAL A 448 -7.96 1.40 7.71
C VAL A 448 -7.18 0.09 7.89
N ALA A 449 -7.31 -0.85 6.96
CA ALA A 449 -6.56 -2.11 7.03
C ALA A 449 -5.05 -1.91 6.86
N THR A 450 -4.64 -1.03 5.94
CA THR A 450 -3.23 -0.66 5.73
C THR A 450 -2.65 0.03 6.96
N SER A 451 -3.41 0.99 7.54
CA SER A 451 -3.01 1.67 8.77
C SER A 451 -2.94 0.72 9.96
N GLY A 452 -3.89 -0.21 10.09
CA GLY A 452 -3.89 -1.24 11.12
C GLY A 452 -2.62 -2.11 11.07
N ALA A 453 -2.25 -2.66 9.92
CA ALA A 453 -1.03 -3.44 9.76
C ALA A 453 0.23 -2.63 10.08
N THR A 454 0.27 -1.35 9.66
CA THR A 454 1.38 -0.44 9.95
C THR A 454 1.45 -0.09 11.44
N PHE A 455 0.32 0.11 12.09
CA PHE A 455 0.20 0.34 13.53
C PHE A 455 0.76 -0.83 14.35
N PHE A 456 0.36 -2.07 14.04
CA PHE A 456 0.91 -3.25 14.72
C PHE A 456 2.42 -3.39 14.50
N ARG A 457 2.93 -3.07 13.31
CA ARG A 457 4.37 -3.04 13.03
C ARG A 457 5.09 -1.99 13.86
N ALA A 458 4.52 -0.78 14.02
CA ALA A 458 5.11 0.30 14.80
C ALA A 458 5.14 -0.03 16.31
N ILE A 459 4.07 -0.65 16.83
CA ILE A 459 4.06 -1.16 18.21
C ILE A 459 5.14 -2.25 18.38
N GLY A 460 5.21 -3.20 17.45
CA GLY A 460 6.24 -4.23 17.46
C GLY A 460 7.65 -3.64 17.49
N ALA A 461 7.90 -2.60 16.67
CA ALA A 461 9.16 -1.86 16.65
C ALA A 461 9.51 -1.27 18.02
N SER A 462 8.55 -0.61 18.67
CA SER A 462 8.75 -0.01 20.02
C SER A 462 9.07 -1.08 21.06
N PHE A 463 8.35 -2.21 21.03
CA PHE A 463 8.62 -3.33 21.95
C PHE A 463 9.97 -3.99 21.67
N GLY A 464 10.34 -4.14 20.38
CA GLY A 464 11.64 -4.69 19.99
C GLY A 464 12.80 -3.88 20.55
N VAL A 465 12.80 -2.58 20.32
CA VAL A 465 13.85 -1.67 20.81
C VAL A 465 13.91 -1.71 22.35
N ALA A 466 12.78 -1.69 23.04
CA ALA A 466 12.72 -1.68 24.50
C ALA A 466 13.23 -2.99 25.14
N ILE A 467 12.75 -4.13 24.64
CA ILE A 467 13.15 -5.44 25.17
C ILE A 467 14.64 -5.67 24.90
N PHE A 468 15.11 -5.35 23.69
CA PHE A 468 16.53 -5.43 23.36
C PHE A 468 17.36 -4.52 24.25
N GLY A 469 16.87 -3.28 24.50
CA GLY A 469 17.52 -2.33 25.41
C GLY A 469 17.69 -2.87 26.82
N THR A 470 16.63 -3.45 27.36
CA THR A 470 16.68 -4.02 28.73
C THR A 470 17.62 -5.21 28.79
N VAL A 471 17.55 -6.13 27.85
CA VAL A 471 18.44 -7.31 27.81
C VAL A 471 19.89 -6.89 27.64
N PHE A 472 20.16 -5.94 26.73
CA PHE A 472 21.50 -5.39 26.53
C PHE A 472 22.04 -4.74 27.82
N ALA A 473 21.29 -3.81 28.42
CA ALA A 473 21.72 -3.06 29.61
C ALA A 473 21.99 -3.97 30.80
N SER A 474 21.11 -4.96 31.03
CA SER A 474 21.30 -5.93 32.13
C SER A 474 22.55 -6.77 31.89
N ARG A 475 22.69 -7.39 30.74
CA ARG A 475 23.83 -8.26 30.43
C ARG A 475 25.15 -7.52 30.40
N LEU A 476 25.16 -6.30 29.83
CA LEU A 476 26.36 -5.48 29.78
C LEU A 476 26.79 -5.09 31.19
N GLY A 477 25.85 -4.72 32.07
CA GLY A 477 26.14 -4.41 33.46
C GLY A 477 26.83 -5.58 34.19
N ASP A 478 26.25 -6.79 34.09
CA ASP A 478 26.76 -7.99 34.70
C ASP A 478 28.16 -8.36 34.17
N LYS A 479 28.33 -8.34 32.83
CA LYS A 479 29.58 -8.72 32.17
C LYS A 479 30.71 -7.72 32.40
N LEU A 480 30.42 -6.39 32.36
CA LEU A 480 31.41 -5.37 32.70
C LEU A 480 31.84 -5.45 34.15
N ALA A 481 30.89 -5.70 35.07
CA ALA A 481 31.21 -5.90 36.48
C ALA A 481 32.09 -7.14 36.70
N ALA A 482 31.81 -8.25 35.98
CA ALA A 482 32.63 -9.45 36.05
C ALA A 482 34.03 -9.25 35.43
N ALA A 483 34.11 -8.60 34.26
CA ALA A 483 35.36 -8.38 33.54
C ALA A 483 36.30 -7.37 34.23
N LEU A 484 35.74 -6.34 34.85
CA LEU A 484 36.51 -5.22 35.41
C LEU A 484 36.49 -5.15 36.94
N GLY A 485 35.66 -5.96 37.64
CA GLY A 485 35.41 -5.86 39.07
C GLY A 485 36.60 -6.19 40.00
N GLY A 486 37.67 -6.81 39.45
CA GLY A 486 38.93 -7.09 40.19
C GLY A 486 40.13 -6.25 39.73
N ALA A 487 39.96 -5.40 38.74
CA ALA A 487 41.06 -4.68 38.09
C ALA A 487 41.27 -3.27 38.67
N ARG A 488 42.51 -2.78 38.63
CA ARG A 488 42.82 -1.38 38.91
C ARG A 488 42.46 -0.54 37.67
N LEU A 489 41.33 0.12 37.72
CA LEU A 489 40.87 1.01 36.64
C LEU A 489 41.54 2.38 36.76
N PRO A 490 41.71 3.12 35.65
CA PRO A 490 42.13 4.51 35.64
C PRO A 490 41.20 5.39 36.49
N PRO A 491 41.71 6.51 37.07
CA PRO A 491 40.89 7.41 37.85
C PRO A 491 39.70 7.91 37.06
N GLY A 492 38.48 7.81 37.61
CA GLY A 492 37.24 8.23 36.95
C GLY A 492 36.56 7.17 36.05
N VAL A 493 37.22 6.05 35.74
CA VAL A 493 36.66 4.96 34.97
C VAL A 493 36.03 3.93 35.89
N THR A 494 34.74 3.68 35.71
CA THR A 494 33.98 2.64 36.42
C THR A 494 33.14 1.83 35.38
N PRO A 495 32.71 0.61 35.72
CA PRO A 495 31.77 -0.12 34.83
C PRO A 495 30.53 0.69 34.49
N ALA A 496 30.07 1.57 35.37
CA ALA A 496 28.91 2.44 35.12
C ALA A 496 29.22 3.57 34.15
N THR A 497 30.43 4.20 34.26
CA THR A 497 30.83 5.25 33.28
C THR A 497 31.07 4.68 31.88
N LEU A 498 31.72 3.50 31.79
CA LEU A 498 31.90 2.81 30.47
C LEU A 498 30.60 2.38 29.83
N ARG A 499 29.58 2.07 30.64
CA ARG A 499 28.24 1.78 30.11
C ARG A 499 27.57 3.04 29.57
N ALA A 500 27.79 4.19 30.23
CA ALA A 500 27.21 5.47 29.82
C ALA A 500 27.94 6.06 28.60
N ASP A 501 29.28 5.95 28.57
CA ASP A 501 30.14 6.41 27.50
C ASP A 501 31.13 5.31 27.08
N PRO A 502 30.83 4.54 26.02
CA PRO A 502 31.71 3.49 25.52
C PRO A 502 33.04 4.00 24.94
N HIS A 503 33.17 5.31 24.64
CA HIS A 503 34.44 5.86 24.13
C HIS A 503 35.58 5.74 25.17
N GLY A 504 35.29 5.73 26.46
CA GLY A 504 36.25 5.49 27.53
C GLY A 504 36.94 4.10 27.47
N ILE A 505 36.43 3.16 26.70
CA ILE A 505 37.07 1.85 26.44
C ILE A 505 38.44 2.02 25.77
N ALA A 506 38.61 3.04 24.95
CA ALA A 506 39.87 3.32 24.25
C ALA A 506 41.00 3.71 25.21
N GLU A 507 40.67 4.25 26.40
CA GLU A 507 41.62 4.68 27.46
C GLU A 507 42.06 3.55 28.38
N LEU A 508 41.42 2.35 28.27
CA LEU A 508 41.76 1.20 29.09
C LEU A 508 43.08 0.54 28.65
N PRO A 509 43.83 -0.05 29.56
CA PRO A 509 44.96 -0.95 29.24
C PRO A 509 44.55 -2.07 28.29
N PRO A 510 45.45 -2.55 27.40
CA PRO A 510 45.09 -3.49 26.32
C PRO A 510 44.30 -4.74 26.75
N ALA A 511 44.67 -5.33 27.89
CA ALA A 511 43.97 -6.51 28.41
C ALA A 511 42.53 -6.19 28.86
N LEU A 512 42.34 -5.11 29.63
CA LEU A 512 41.03 -4.68 30.12
C LEU A 512 40.16 -4.15 29.00
N ARG A 513 40.80 -3.57 27.97
CA ARG A 513 40.10 -3.16 26.75
C ARG A 513 39.52 -4.36 25.99
N ALA A 514 40.30 -5.47 25.82
CA ALA A 514 39.82 -6.68 25.20
C ALA A 514 38.62 -7.28 25.96
N ASP A 515 38.72 -7.37 27.30
CA ASP A 515 37.64 -7.88 28.14
C ASP A 515 36.38 -7.01 28.08
N ALA A 516 36.54 -5.68 28.05
CA ALA A 516 35.43 -4.75 27.89
C ALA A 516 34.76 -4.88 26.50
N LEU A 517 35.55 -4.97 25.42
CA LEU A 517 35.04 -5.17 24.08
C LEU A 517 34.29 -6.50 23.96
N HIS A 518 34.82 -7.57 24.56
CA HIS A 518 34.13 -8.86 24.61
C HIS A 518 32.80 -8.77 25.38
N ALA A 519 32.79 -8.04 26.50
CA ALA A 519 31.56 -7.81 27.27
C ALA A 519 30.48 -7.07 26.42
N PHE A 520 30.89 -6.04 25.69
CA PHE A 520 29.99 -5.33 24.75
C PHE A 520 29.51 -6.22 23.60
N SER A 521 30.44 -6.86 22.88
CA SER A 521 30.16 -7.75 21.76
C SER A 521 29.13 -8.82 22.15
N SER A 522 29.46 -9.60 23.19
CA SER A 522 28.63 -10.70 23.66
C SER A 522 27.31 -10.26 24.32
N SER A 523 27.19 -8.99 24.77
CA SER A 523 25.93 -8.44 25.27
C SER A 523 25.02 -7.98 24.16
N ILE A 524 25.56 -7.35 23.10
CA ILE A 524 24.80 -6.96 21.91
C ILE A 524 24.32 -8.18 21.14
N THR A 525 25.20 -9.15 20.86
CA THR A 525 24.86 -10.33 20.05
C THR A 525 23.87 -11.25 20.77
N ALA A 526 23.90 -11.31 22.10
CA ALA A 526 22.88 -12.03 22.88
C ALA A 526 21.46 -11.50 22.65
N VAL A 527 21.29 -10.20 22.37
CA VAL A 527 19.98 -9.60 22.14
C VAL A 527 19.26 -10.26 20.95
N PHE A 528 20.00 -10.61 19.91
CA PHE A 528 19.43 -11.22 18.71
C PHE A 528 18.80 -12.60 18.97
N VAL A 529 19.37 -13.40 19.86
CA VAL A 529 18.80 -14.71 20.25
C VAL A 529 17.44 -14.56 20.91
N TYR A 530 17.23 -13.50 21.71
CA TYR A 530 15.91 -13.28 22.33
C TYR A 530 14.82 -12.91 21.32
N ALA A 531 15.19 -12.45 20.11
CA ALA A 531 14.25 -12.23 19.03
C ALA A 531 13.88 -13.52 18.26
N VAL A 532 14.71 -14.56 18.33
CA VAL A 532 14.48 -15.82 17.60
C VAL A 532 13.14 -16.47 17.94
N PRO A 533 12.73 -16.65 19.20
CA PRO A 533 11.41 -17.21 19.51
C PRO A 533 10.26 -16.41 18.92
N VAL A 534 10.36 -15.07 18.90
CA VAL A 534 9.34 -14.18 18.35
C VAL A 534 9.24 -14.33 16.82
N THR A 535 10.39 -14.36 16.14
CA THR A 535 10.40 -14.55 14.67
C THR A 535 10.01 -15.97 14.26
N LEU A 536 10.35 -16.98 15.05
CA LEU A 536 9.90 -18.35 14.87
C LEU A 536 8.37 -18.47 15.03
N LEU A 537 7.77 -17.76 16.01
CA LEU A 537 6.33 -17.64 16.10
C LEU A 537 5.74 -17.02 14.83
N GLY A 538 6.35 -15.96 14.30
CA GLY A 538 5.96 -15.36 13.01
C GLY A 538 6.03 -16.36 11.85
N PHE A 539 7.07 -17.17 11.79
CA PHE A 539 7.23 -18.25 10.81
C PHE A 539 6.10 -19.27 10.90
N VAL A 540 5.80 -19.75 12.11
CA VAL A 540 4.68 -20.71 12.33
C VAL A 540 3.34 -20.09 11.93
N LEU A 541 3.09 -18.83 12.30
CA LEU A 541 1.85 -18.15 11.94
C LEU A 541 1.71 -17.93 10.43
N ALA A 542 2.81 -17.73 9.72
CA ALA A 542 2.79 -17.56 8.25
C ALA A 542 2.26 -18.81 7.51
N TRP A 543 2.43 -20.00 8.06
CA TRP A 543 1.86 -21.22 7.48
C TRP A 543 0.32 -21.26 7.52
N PHE A 544 -0.30 -20.57 8.47
CA PHE A 544 -1.75 -20.50 8.62
C PHE A 544 -2.40 -19.41 7.75
N LEU A 545 -1.62 -18.63 7.01
CA LEU A 545 -2.15 -17.70 6.02
C LEU A 545 -2.85 -18.48 4.90
N HIS A 546 -4.06 -18.05 4.54
CA HIS A 546 -4.80 -18.62 3.42
C HIS A 546 -4.47 -17.83 2.15
N GLU A 547 -4.09 -18.54 1.08
CA GLU A 547 -3.70 -17.91 -0.17
C GLU A 547 -4.92 -17.65 -1.05
N ASP A 548 -5.39 -16.41 -1.02
CA ASP A 548 -6.45 -15.94 -1.90
C ASP A 548 -5.84 -15.41 -3.21
N ARG A 549 -6.56 -15.56 -4.31
CA ARG A 549 -6.13 -14.98 -5.60
C ARG A 549 -6.07 -13.47 -5.51
N LEU A 550 -5.03 -12.88 -6.11
CA LEU A 550 -4.92 -11.43 -6.21
C LEU A 550 -5.97 -10.89 -7.18
N ARG A 551 -6.70 -9.86 -6.76
CA ARG A 551 -7.70 -9.18 -7.59
C ARG A 551 -7.03 -8.54 -8.82
N GLY A 552 -7.65 -8.67 -9.98
CA GLY A 552 -7.11 -8.17 -11.26
C GLY A 552 -7.39 -6.69 -11.53
N SER A 553 -8.32 -6.05 -10.79
CA SER A 553 -8.75 -4.66 -11.00
C SER A 553 -8.75 -3.84 -9.70
N VAL A 554 -8.61 -2.52 -9.82
CA VAL A 554 -8.71 -1.55 -8.69
C VAL A 554 -10.16 -1.18 -8.42
N THR A 555 -11.06 -1.49 -9.36
CA THR A 555 -12.49 -1.20 -9.26
C THR A 555 -13.14 -1.98 -8.12
N ALA A 556 -14.13 -1.37 -7.49
CA ALA A 556 -15.03 -2.04 -6.54
C ALA A 556 -15.37 -3.45 -7.04
N PRO A 557 -15.63 -4.42 -6.14
CA PRO A 557 -15.77 -5.82 -6.49
C PRO A 557 -16.61 -5.95 -7.76
N ASP A 558 -16.05 -6.70 -8.69
CA ASP A 558 -16.68 -6.96 -10.00
C ASP A 558 -18.13 -7.34 -9.72
N ILE A 559 -19.07 -6.57 -10.29
CA ILE A 559 -20.51 -6.80 -10.10
C ILE A 559 -20.83 -8.26 -10.40
N SER A 560 -20.04 -8.90 -11.29
CA SER A 560 -20.14 -10.32 -11.59
C SER A 560 -19.77 -11.24 -10.41
N GLU A 561 -18.78 -10.90 -9.58
CA GLU A 561 -18.47 -11.69 -8.37
C GLU A 561 -19.53 -11.46 -7.29
N THR A 562 -20.09 -10.25 -7.20
CA THR A 562 -21.18 -9.94 -6.28
C THR A 562 -22.51 -10.58 -6.75
N LEU A 563 -22.70 -10.74 -8.05
CA LEU A 563 -23.86 -11.40 -8.67
C LEU A 563 -23.72 -12.93 -8.67
N ALA A 564 -22.50 -13.48 -8.62
CA ALA A 564 -22.26 -14.93 -8.54
C ALA A 564 -22.43 -15.50 -7.12
N THR A 565 -22.44 -14.66 -6.08
CA THR A 565 -22.82 -15.09 -4.72
C THR A 565 -24.34 -15.20 -4.65
N ASN A 566 -24.78 -16.41 -4.42
CA ASN A 566 -26.15 -16.89 -4.34
C ASN A 566 -27.15 -15.84 -3.82
N PRO A 567 -28.20 -15.45 -4.57
CA PRO A 567 -29.18 -14.42 -4.18
C PRO A 567 -29.92 -14.71 -2.87
N VAL A 568 -29.94 -15.96 -2.43
CA VAL A 568 -30.69 -16.45 -1.26
C VAL A 568 -30.25 -15.84 0.09
N GLN A 569 -29.12 -15.09 0.16
CA GLN A 569 -28.64 -14.51 1.43
C GLN A 569 -28.78 -12.99 1.53
N ARG A 570 -29.39 -12.33 0.55
CA ARG A 570 -29.58 -10.87 0.58
C ARG A 570 -30.91 -10.53 1.25
N SER A 571 -30.91 -10.40 2.57
CA SER A 571 -32.11 -10.07 3.35
C SER A 571 -32.28 -8.58 3.66
N SER A 572 -31.41 -7.68 3.15
CA SER A 572 -31.42 -6.25 3.49
C SER A 572 -31.84 -5.39 2.28
N TYR A 573 -32.90 -4.63 2.43
CA TYR A 573 -33.37 -3.60 1.50
C TYR A 573 -32.24 -2.64 1.07
N ASP A 574 -31.40 -2.20 2.00
CA ASP A 574 -30.26 -1.32 1.75
C ASP A 574 -29.23 -1.93 0.80
N GLU A 575 -29.06 -3.25 0.83
CA GLU A 575 -28.11 -3.96 -0.02
C GLU A 575 -28.62 -4.04 -1.47
N VAL A 576 -29.93 -4.20 -1.64
CA VAL A 576 -30.58 -4.14 -2.96
C VAL A 576 -30.54 -2.73 -3.52
N CYS A 577 -30.86 -1.71 -2.71
CA CYS A 577 -30.78 -0.30 -3.12
C CYS A 577 -29.34 0.08 -3.53
N ARG A 578 -28.33 -0.41 -2.79
CA ARG A 578 -26.91 -0.21 -3.14
C ARG A 578 -26.54 -0.90 -4.47
N ALA A 579 -26.99 -2.12 -4.69
CA ALA A 579 -26.75 -2.84 -5.93
C ALA A 579 -27.41 -2.13 -7.12
N LEU A 580 -28.62 -1.62 -6.95
CA LEU A 580 -29.33 -0.85 -7.98
C LEU A 580 -28.68 0.51 -8.25
N SER A 581 -28.18 1.20 -7.23
CA SER A 581 -27.48 2.48 -7.40
C SER A 581 -26.14 2.33 -8.15
N LEU A 582 -25.47 1.17 -8.05
CA LEU A 582 -24.28 0.87 -8.84
C LEU A 582 -24.60 0.76 -10.34
N LEU A 583 -25.80 0.30 -10.70
CA LEU A 583 -26.26 0.25 -12.11
C LEU A 583 -26.55 1.64 -12.70
N GLY A 584 -26.73 2.68 -11.86
CA GLY A 584 -26.81 4.08 -12.27
C GLY A 584 -25.49 4.62 -12.84
N SER A 585 -24.34 3.98 -12.56
CA SER A 585 -23.04 4.38 -13.10
C SER A 585 -22.89 4.04 -14.60
N ARG A 586 -22.08 4.84 -15.33
CA ARG A 586 -21.80 4.62 -16.75
C ARG A 586 -21.16 3.24 -17.02
N GLU A 587 -20.29 2.81 -16.13
CA GLU A 587 -19.56 1.55 -16.21
C GLU A 587 -20.47 0.36 -15.90
N GLY A 588 -21.29 0.47 -14.85
CA GLY A 588 -22.27 -0.56 -14.51
C GLY A 588 -23.33 -0.77 -15.60
N ARG A 589 -23.77 0.32 -16.28
CA ARG A 589 -24.67 0.22 -17.44
C ARG A 589 -24.03 -0.53 -18.60
N ARG A 590 -22.77 -0.28 -18.90
CA ARG A 590 -22.04 -0.99 -19.96
C ARG A 590 -21.99 -2.49 -19.68
N GLU A 591 -21.65 -2.86 -18.48
CA GLU A 591 -21.48 -4.24 -18.04
C GLU A 591 -22.83 -5.01 -18.06
N ILE A 592 -23.94 -4.37 -17.63
CA ILE A 592 -25.25 -5.01 -17.72
C ILE A 592 -25.69 -5.23 -19.17
N TYR A 593 -25.39 -4.28 -20.06
CA TYR A 593 -25.67 -4.48 -21.50
C TYR A 593 -24.80 -5.56 -22.13
N GLU A 594 -23.56 -5.75 -21.71
CA GLU A 594 -22.70 -6.88 -22.10
C GLU A 594 -23.34 -8.22 -21.69
N LYS A 595 -23.83 -8.33 -20.44
CA LYS A 595 -24.53 -9.53 -19.93
C LYS A 595 -25.86 -9.79 -20.66
N ILE A 596 -26.67 -8.75 -20.84
CA ILE A 596 -27.93 -8.86 -21.57
C ILE A 596 -27.67 -9.34 -22.99
N THR A 597 -26.67 -8.80 -23.68
CA THR A 597 -26.29 -9.16 -25.02
C THR A 597 -25.82 -10.60 -25.14
N ALA A 598 -24.94 -11.02 -24.22
CA ALA A 598 -24.46 -12.40 -24.16
C ALA A 598 -25.59 -13.40 -23.87
N ARG A 599 -26.49 -13.07 -22.92
CA ARG A 599 -27.66 -13.92 -22.57
C ARG A 599 -28.66 -14.01 -23.70
N ALA A 600 -28.85 -12.94 -24.48
CA ALA A 600 -29.69 -12.93 -25.68
C ALA A 600 -29.08 -13.73 -26.85
N GLY A 601 -27.83 -14.19 -26.75
CA GLY A 601 -27.13 -14.96 -27.77
C GLY A 601 -26.65 -14.15 -28.95
N TYR A 602 -26.46 -12.84 -28.78
CA TYR A 602 -25.96 -11.96 -29.84
C TYR A 602 -24.53 -11.52 -29.57
N ASP A 603 -23.73 -11.41 -30.64
CA ASP A 603 -22.41 -10.79 -30.63
C ASP A 603 -22.52 -9.33 -31.08
N LEU A 604 -23.10 -8.48 -30.22
CA LEU A 604 -23.30 -7.05 -30.45
C LEU A 604 -22.52 -6.22 -29.42
N LEU A 605 -22.13 -5.02 -29.85
CA LEU A 605 -21.61 -4.04 -28.90
C LEU A 605 -22.69 -3.68 -27.86
N PRO A 606 -22.36 -3.41 -26.60
CA PRO A 606 -23.34 -2.99 -25.59
C PRO A 606 -24.16 -1.79 -26.01
N ALA A 607 -23.55 -0.82 -26.71
CA ALA A 607 -24.23 0.33 -27.30
C ALA A 607 -25.20 -0.04 -28.43
N ALA A 608 -24.93 -1.12 -29.18
CA ALA A 608 -25.82 -1.60 -30.23
C ALA A 608 -27.08 -2.24 -29.63
N SER A 609 -26.93 -3.03 -28.57
CA SER A 609 -28.06 -3.59 -27.82
C SER A 609 -28.90 -2.48 -27.15
N TRP A 610 -28.26 -1.47 -26.59
CA TRP A 610 -28.92 -0.27 -26.06
C TRP A 610 -29.70 0.45 -27.17
N LEU A 611 -29.11 0.64 -28.36
CA LEU A 611 -29.75 1.31 -29.50
C LEU A 611 -30.98 0.54 -29.99
N LEU A 612 -30.92 -0.79 -30.15
CA LEU A 612 -32.04 -1.62 -30.53
C LEU A 612 -33.22 -1.52 -29.56
N LEU A 613 -32.95 -1.53 -28.25
CA LEU A 613 -33.98 -1.36 -27.22
C LEU A 613 -34.62 0.04 -27.26
N ARG A 614 -33.87 1.08 -27.65
CA ARG A 614 -34.39 2.44 -27.85
C ARG A 614 -35.28 2.53 -29.06
N ILE A 615 -34.82 2.03 -30.21
CA ILE A 615 -35.64 2.01 -31.44
C ILE A 615 -36.93 1.22 -31.21
N ARG A 616 -36.87 0.09 -30.47
CA ARG A 616 -38.08 -0.65 -30.12
C ARG A 616 -39.07 0.15 -29.27
N LYS A 617 -38.57 0.97 -28.34
CA LYS A 617 -39.43 1.80 -27.45
C LYS A 617 -40.10 2.93 -28.23
N TYR A 618 -39.36 3.60 -29.11
CA TYR A 618 -39.85 4.82 -29.78
C TYR A 618 -40.35 4.58 -31.23
N GLY A 619 -40.21 3.34 -31.73
CA GLY A 619 -40.58 2.98 -33.13
C GLY A 619 -39.51 3.39 -34.13
N ARG A 620 -39.01 4.61 -34.05
CA ARG A 620 -37.92 5.18 -34.85
C ARG A 620 -36.99 6.00 -33.96
N ALA A 621 -35.72 6.11 -34.33
CA ALA A 621 -34.77 6.91 -33.59
C ALA A 621 -33.69 7.50 -34.51
N GLU A 622 -33.38 8.77 -34.33
CA GLU A 622 -32.23 9.42 -34.93
C GLU A 622 -31.00 9.28 -34.04
N PRO A 623 -29.90 8.65 -34.53
CA PRO A 623 -28.68 8.42 -33.70
C PRO A 623 -28.07 9.69 -33.16
N ALA A 624 -28.13 10.83 -33.87
CA ALA A 624 -27.58 12.10 -33.42
C ALA A 624 -28.37 12.66 -32.23
N LEU A 625 -29.70 12.62 -32.26
CA LEU A 625 -30.57 13.07 -31.17
C LEU A 625 -30.43 12.20 -29.93
N LEU A 626 -30.22 10.90 -30.09
CA LEU A 626 -29.97 9.99 -28.97
C LEU A 626 -28.64 10.28 -28.25
N ALA A 627 -27.64 10.83 -28.98
CA ALA A 627 -26.36 11.24 -28.38
C ALA A 627 -26.46 12.57 -27.63
N GLU A 628 -27.30 13.51 -28.05
CA GLU A 628 -27.52 14.79 -27.37
C GLU A 628 -28.17 14.63 -25.99
N GLY A 629 -28.91 13.56 -25.75
CA GLY A 629 -29.57 13.24 -24.48
C GLY A 629 -28.69 12.69 -23.37
N ARG A 630 -27.35 12.81 -23.38
CA ARG A 630 -26.40 12.72 -22.21
C ARG A 630 -25.70 11.41 -21.87
N THR A 631 -26.11 10.25 -22.33
CA THR A 631 -25.58 9.00 -21.74
C THR A 631 -24.49 8.30 -22.55
N VAL A 632 -24.50 8.45 -23.87
CA VAL A 632 -23.55 7.76 -24.76
C VAL A 632 -22.91 8.77 -25.72
N PRO A 633 -21.57 8.77 -25.90
CA PRO A 633 -20.91 9.65 -26.87
C PRO A 633 -21.38 9.37 -28.33
N LEU A 634 -21.41 10.42 -29.13
CA LEU A 634 -21.89 10.35 -30.52
C LEU A 634 -21.12 9.34 -31.38
N ASP A 635 -19.81 9.27 -31.21
CA ASP A 635 -18.92 8.31 -31.88
C ASP A 635 -19.29 6.85 -31.58
N VAL A 636 -19.67 6.57 -30.33
CA VAL A 636 -20.11 5.24 -29.87
C VAL A 636 -21.49 4.90 -30.45
N VAL A 637 -22.42 5.87 -30.48
CA VAL A 637 -23.76 5.66 -31.10
C VAL A 637 -23.66 5.44 -32.59
N LEU A 638 -22.79 6.18 -33.29
CA LEU A 638 -22.55 5.98 -34.71
C LEU A 638 -21.89 4.63 -35.01
N ALA A 639 -20.97 4.16 -34.18
CA ALA A 639 -20.38 2.83 -34.30
C ALA A 639 -21.44 1.73 -34.09
N ALA A 640 -22.30 1.89 -33.08
CA ALA A 640 -23.42 1.00 -32.80
C ALA A 640 -24.41 0.98 -33.97
N SER A 641 -24.75 2.14 -34.55
CA SER A 641 -25.65 2.25 -35.70
C SER A 641 -25.13 1.48 -36.91
N ARG A 642 -23.83 1.62 -37.21
CA ARG A 642 -23.21 0.84 -38.33
C ARG A 642 -23.31 -0.66 -38.10
N GLN A 643 -23.03 -1.14 -36.86
CA GLN A 643 -23.09 -2.56 -36.55
C GLN A 643 -24.50 -3.14 -36.72
N VAL A 644 -25.55 -2.43 -36.26
CA VAL A 644 -26.93 -2.92 -36.40
C VAL A 644 -27.43 -2.83 -37.84
N GLU A 645 -26.95 -1.87 -38.64
CA GLU A 645 -27.21 -1.77 -40.08
C GLU A 645 -26.53 -2.91 -40.87
N GLU A 646 -25.23 -3.17 -40.62
CA GLU A 646 -24.47 -4.26 -41.24
C GLU A 646 -25.08 -5.62 -40.96
N ARG A 647 -25.65 -5.81 -39.75
CA ARG A 647 -26.37 -7.04 -39.41
C ARG A 647 -27.83 -7.07 -39.83
N ARG A 648 -28.29 -6.06 -40.60
CA ARG A 648 -29.66 -5.93 -41.14
C ARG A 648 -30.74 -5.95 -40.06
N LEU A 649 -30.41 -5.53 -38.82
CA LEU A 649 -31.38 -5.45 -37.71
C LEU A 649 -32.19 -4.17 -37.75
N VAL A 650 -31.69 -3.15 -38.46
CA VAL A 650 -32.40 -1.89 -38.70
C VAL A 650 -32.32 -1.50 -40.16
N ARG A 651 -33.32 -0.68 -40.60
CA ARG A 651 -33.34 -0.03 -41.88
C ARG A 651 -33.24 1.47 -41.68
N ARG A 652 -32.38 2.13 -42.45
CA ARG A 652 -32.26 3.59 -42.44
C ARG A 652 -33.28 4.23 -43.37
N GLN A 653 -34.06 5.18 -42.86
CA GLN A 653 -34.96 6.05 -43.60
C GLN A 653 -34.55 7.51 -43.35
N GLY A 654 -33.77 8.10 -44.25
CA GLY A 654 -33.19 9.44 -44.05
C GLY A 654 -32.19 9.46 -42.88
N LEU A 655 -32.47 10.23 -41.83
CA LEU A 655 -31.66 10.32 -40.60
C LEU A 655 -32.12 9.33 -39.53
N GLU A 656 -33.29 8.73 -39.66
CA GLU A 656 -33.89 7.82 -38.68
C GLU A 656 -33.56 6.34 -38.98
N LEU A 657 -33.50 5.56 -37.91
CA LEU A 657 -33.38 4.09 -37.94
C LEU A 657 -34.70 3.46 -37.51
N GLU A 658 -35.16 2.45 -38.23
CA GLU A 658 -36.35 1.66 -37.95
C GLU A 658 -35.97 0.17 -37.88
N LEU A 659 -36.59 -0.59 -36.94
CA LEU A 659 -36.35 -2.04 -36.84
C LEU A 659 -36.85 -2.79 -38.06
N THR A 660 -36.09 -3.78 -38.49
CA THR A 660 -36.57 -4.82 -39.41
C THR A 660 -37.28 -5.92 -38.61
N ASP A 661 -37.95 -6.87 -39.30
CA ASP A 661 -38.57 -8.02 -38.62
C ASP A 661 -37.55 -8.81 -37.81
N THR A 662 -36.35 -9.03 -38.35
CA THR A 662 -35.23 -9.65 -37.62
C THR A 662 -34.71 -8.79 -36.52
N GLY A 663 -34.75 -7.46 -36.66
CA GLY A 663 -34.40 -6.50 -35.61
C GLY A 663 -35.42 -6.49 -34.47
N LEU A 664 -36.71 -6.68 -34.80
CA LEU A 664 -37.77 -6.78 -33.80
C LEU A 664 -37.62 -8.04 -32.94
N GLU A 665 -37.35 -9.20 -33.58
CA GLU A 665 -37.04 -10.43 -32.86
C GLU A 665 -35.81 -10.32 -31.96
N ALA A 666 -34.76 -9.66 -32.47
CA ALA A 666 -33.54 -9.42 -31.69
C ALA A 666 -33.81 -8.52 -30.45
N ALA A 667 -34.58 -7.44 -30.67
CA ALA A 667 -34.98 -6.56 -29.58
C ALA A 667 -35.86 -7.26 -28.52
N ASP A 668 -36.79 -8.16 -28.98
CA ASP A 668 -37.59 -8.96 -28.04
C ASP A 668 -36.78 -9.97 -27.21
N ARG A 669 -35.75 -10.57 -27.82
CA ARG A 669 -34.82 -11.43 -27.06
C ARG A 669 -34.00 -10.60 -26.04
N LEU A 670 -33.55 -9.41 -26.42
CA LEU A 670 -32.86 -8.51 -25.53
C LEU A 670 -33.73 -8.02 -24.36
N VAL A 671 -35.02 -7.77 -24.59
CA VAL A 671 -35.98 -7.43 -23.54
C VAL A 671 -36.12 -8.59 -22.54
N ARG A 672 -36.33 -9.83 -23.03
CA ARG A 672 -36.41 -11.01 -22.13
C ARG A 672 -35.12 -11.24 -21.38
N ALA A 673 -33.96 -11.19 -22.03
CA ALA A 673 -32.65 -11.33 -21.36
C ALA A 673 -32.42 -10.26 -20.31
N ARG A 674 -32.94 -9.04 -20.53
CA ARG A 674 -32.89 -7.95 -19.52
C ARG A 674 -33.75 -8.28 -18.30
N GLU A 675 -34.99 -8.72 -18.52
CA GLU A 675 -35.90 -9.09 -17.40
C GLU A 675 -35.34 -10.27 -16.59
N GLU A 676 -34.81 -11.28 -17.25
CA GLU A 676 -34.14 -12.40 -16.59
C GLU A 676 -32.90 -11.96 -15.80
N SER A 677 -32.10 -11.02 -16.35
CA SER A 677 -30.92 -10.50 -15.69
C SER A 677 -31.27 -9.63 -14.46
N LEU A 678 -32.37 -8.87 -14.54
CA LEU A 678 -32.89 -8.11 -13.39
C LEU A 678 -33.52 -9.03 -12.33
N ALA A 679 -34.25 -10.07 -12.74
CA ALA A 679 -34.79 -11.06 -11.82
C ALA A 679 -33.68 -11.81 -11.07
N GLU A 680 -32.59 -12.17 -11.75
CA GLU A 680 -31.41 -12.78 -11.12
C GLU A 680 -30.69 -11.81 -10.17
N LEU A 681 -30.62 -10.53 -10.54
CA LEU A 681 -30.00 -9.48 -9.71
C LEU A 681 -30.79 -9.24 -8.40
N LEU A 682 -32.11 -9.23 -8.48
CA LEU A 682 -33.00 -8.88 -7.38
C LEU A 682 -33.45 -10.11 -6.59
N GLY A 683 -33.36 -11.34 -7.16
CA GLY A 683 -33.75 -12.59 -6.49
C GLY A 683 -35.16 -12.54 -5.93
N ASP A 684 -35.34 -12.87 -4.66
CA ASP A 684 -36.65 -12.89 -3.97
C ASP A 684 -37.38 -11.53 -3.98
N TRP A 685 -36.66 -10.42 -4.18
CA TRP A 685 -37.24 -9.08 -4.28
C TRP A 685 -37.90 -8.79 -5.64
N TRP A 686 -37.76 -9.66 -6.62
CA TRP A 686 -38.44 -9.54 -7.93
C TRP A 686 -39.86 -10.09 -7.92
N GLY A 687 -40.39 -10.50 -6.78
CA GLY A 687 -41.72 -11.07 -6.65
C GLY A 687 -42.87 -10.04 -6.76
N PRO A 688 -44.13 -10.50 -6.86
CA PRO A 688 -45.31 -9.65 -6.90
C PRO A 688 -45.53 -8.85 -5.61
N ASP A 689 -45.03 -9.32 -4.46
CA ASP A 689 -45.19 -8.70 -3.14
C ASP A 689 -44.04 -7.74 -2.78
N ARG A 690 -43.29 -7.26 -3.75
CA ARG A 690 -42.16 -6.33 -3.54
C ARG A 690 -42.61 -5.01 -2.94
N PRO A 691 -41.80 -4.38 -2.05
CA PRO A 691 -42.10 -3.07 -1.50
C PRO A 691 -42.34 -2.01 -2.57
N THR A 692 -43.29 -1.09 -2.33
CA THR A 692 -43.68 -0.05 -3.31
C THR A 692 -42.49 0.83 -3.70
N ASP A 693 -41.62 1.18 -2.73
CA ASP A 693 -40.43 1.99 -2.95
C ASP A 693 -39.40 1.30 -3.87
N LEU A 694 -39.23 -0.02 -3.69
CA LEU A 694 -38.36 -0.81 -4.57
C LEU A 694 -38.94 -0.94 -5.97
N ALA A 695 -40.27 -1.10 -6.06
CA ALA A 695 -40.97 -1.15 -7.34
C ALA A 695 -40.79 0.17 -8.11
N GLN A 696 -40.83 1.31 -7.41
CA GLN A 696 -40.61 2.62 -7.98
C GLN A 696 -39.14 2.79 -8.41
N LEU A 697 -38.18 2.41 -7.58
CA LEU A 697 -36.76 2.46 -7.90
C LEU A 697 -36.41 1.58 -9.12
N VAL A 698 -36.96 0.39 -9.20
CA VAL A 698 -36.80 -0.51 -10.36
C VAL A 698 -37.46 0.08 -11.62
N ALA A 699 -38.62 0.75 -11.47
CA ALA A 699 -39.26 1.46 -12.58
C ALA A 699 -38.44 2.66 -13.06
N GLU A 700 -37.86 3.45 -12.15
CA GLU A 700 -36.97 4.56 -12.45
C GLU A 700 -35.68 4.07 -13.13
N LEU A 701 -35.04 3.00 -12.64
CA LEU A 701 -33.89 2.38 -13.27
C LEU A 701 -34.22 1.78 -14.65
N ASN A 702 -35.36 1.12 -14.79
CA ASN A 702 -35.85 0.67 -16.09
C ASN A 702 -36.09 1.84 -17.05
N ALA A 703 -36.62 2.94 -16.54
CA ALA A 703 -36.84 4.16 -17.30
C ALA A 703 -35.49 4.79 -17.70
N GLU A 704 -34.49 4.84 -16.81
CA GLU A 704 -33.13 5.30 -17.14
C GLU A 704 -32.40 4.37 -18.10
N LEU A 705 -32.49 3.05 -17.91
CA LEU A 705 -31.92 2.06 -18.84
C LEU A 705 -32.61 2.12 -20.21
N CYS A 706 -33.90 2.49 -20.26
CA CYS A 706 -34.68 2.66 -21.54
C CYS A 706 -34.72 4.11 -22.00
N GLY A 707 -34.26 5.11 -21.16
CA GLY A 707 -34.30 6.54 -21.42
C GLY A 707 -35.71 7.09 -21.36
N SER A 708 -36.17 7.43 -20.20
CA SER A 708 -37.30 8.32 -20.02
C SER A 708 -36.76 9.75 -19.98
N ASP A 709 -36.67 10.38 -21.15
CA ASP A 709 -36.92 11.81 -21.22
C ASP A 709 -38.41 11.93 -21.44
N GLU A 710 -39.15 12.38 -20.45
CA GLU A 710 -40.44 13.01 -20.67
C GLU A 710 -40.16 14.28 -21.47
N GLU A 711 -40.25 14.19 -22.79
CA GLU A 711 -40.46 15.36 -23.64
C GLU A 711 -41.81 15.97 -23.26
N ARG A 712 -41.75 17.15 -22.70
CA ARG A 712 -42.90 18.05 -22.67
C ARG A 712 -43.37 18.27 -24.11
N PRO A 713 -44.68 18.21 -24.43
CA PRO A 713 -45.16 18.52 -25.73
C PRO A 713 -44.73 19.93 -26.13
N HIS A 714 -44.18 20.12 -27.29
CA HIS A 714 -43.97 21.41 -27.91
C HIS A 714 -45.34 22.07 -28.13
N ASP A 715 -45.77 22.91 -27.19
CA ASP A 715 -46.80 23.92 -27.42
C ASP A 715 -46.19 25.01 -28.30
N GLY A 716 -46.78 25.18 -29.46
CA GLY A 716 -46.49 26.26 -30.39
C GLY A 716 -46.73 27.65 -29.79
N PRO A 717 -46.26 28.74 -30.42
CA PRO A 717 -46.22 30.05 -29.81
C PRO A 717 -47.61 30.72 -29.77
N GLY A 718 -48.16 30.90 -28.61
CA GLY A 718 -49.35 31.78 -28.46
C GLY A 718 -50.22 31.48 -27.25
N SER A 719 -49.95 32.16 -26.19
CA SER A 719 -50.88 32.85 -25.25
C SER A 719 -50.41 32.82 -23.80
N ARG A 720 -50.00 33.99 -23.30
CA ARG A 720 -50.00 34.27 -21.84
C ARG A 720 -51.45 34.42 -21.40
N PRO A 721 -51.83 33.96 -20.19
CA PRO A 721 -52.04 34.97 -19.15
C PRO A 721 -51.55 34.60 -17.74
N HIS A 722 -51.37 35.65 -16.98
CA HIS A 722 -51.10 35.84 -15.54
C HIS A 722 -51.79 34.88 -14.55
N GLY A 723 -51.08 34.60 -13.45
CA GLY A 723 -51.73 34.23 -12.21
C GLY A 723 -50.81 33.44 -11.27
N GLY A 724 -50.29 34.10 -10.23
CA GLY A 724 -49.32 33.55 -9.29
C GLY A 724 -49.82 32.42 -8.39
N ALA A 725 -48.91 31.62 -7.98
CA ALA A 725 -48.85 31.01 -6.63
C ALA A 725 -47.47 30.45 -6.38
N LYS A 726 -46.78 31.02 -5.40
CA LYS A 726 -45.56 30.54 -4.79
C LYS A 726 -45.76 29.12 -4.25
N ARG A 727 -45.02 28.14 -4.73
CA ARG A 727 -44.73 26.92 -3.96
C ARG A 727 -43.25 26.85 -3.69
N ARG A 728 -42.93 26.74 -2.40
CA ARG A 728 -41.60 26.57 -1.83
C ARG A 728 -41.01 25.24 -2.31
N PRO A 729 -39.68 25.13 -2.50
CA PRO A 729 -39.04 23.86 -2.70
C PRO A 729 -38.96 23.12 -1.37
N ILE A 730 -39.36 21.88 -1.38
CA ILE A 730 -39.12 20.89 -0.31
C ILE A 730 -37.71 20.39 -0.47
N GLY A 731 -37.01 20.42 0.66
CA GLY A 731 -35.58 20.28 0.76
C GLY A 731 -35.03 18.94 0.41
N ASP A 732 -33.76 19.01 0.10
CA ASP A 732 -32.74 17.97 0.15
C ASP A 732 -32.87 17.14 1.42
N ASN A 733 -33.06 15.86 1.23
CA ASN A 733 -32.63 14.78 2.10
C ASN A 733 -32.99 13.44 1.41
N LEU A 734 -32.01 12.93 0.67
CA LEU A 734 -31.69 11.50 0.60
C LEU A 734 -30.37 11.35 -0.15
#